data_ada058fffff861f8f150a10c546e8512
#
_entry.id   ada058fffff861f8f150a10c546e8512
#
_cell.length_a   1.000
_cell.length_b   1.000
_cell.length_c   1.000
_cell.angle_alpha   90.00
_cell.angle_beta   90.00
_cell.angle_gamma   90.00
#
_symmetry.space_group_name_H-M   'P 1'
#
loop_
_entity.id
_entity.type
_entity.pdbx_description
1 polymer ?
#
loop_
_entity_poly.entity_id
_entity_poly.type
_entity_poly.pdbx_seq_one_letter_code
_entity_poly.pdbx_strand_id
1 'polypeptide(L)'
;MNVEEILSKAINCLMDRRLSNAIEVLEQLYVQRPSLMGHSEFEAIKTDYQLMVDYMGRGFSDSHRESLYSTLLQRLYRVAADLEISWRCKNVSAYVNSFRVIDHLNTSHDFVRTVLESFVSDIAMLSLQPEEMREQKSTELYDRHQSFMNRLFSSLWTSCQWTDDDCKFYTELLLSPTVMSTDQQLIVSAISLGAMNQFDINKFKTLVNVYQQATDEHVRQRALVGWVLAVFEGMDIFPEQDALIRELCKNPTITRELLTLQIQFFYSKDAEKDNDKIQRDIMPDIMRNSNLTIGRLGIMEKEEDTIESILHQDADEKRMEQMEEKVRKMMDMQKQGSDIYFGGFSQMKRFPFFNDMVNWFTPFYLNHPALRPVISKLGDTKFLNTIMERSNFCESDRYSFAFALEQIINQLPSDIKEVIGSDAMLGPLAESDDVEDAISIRRTYLQDLYRFFRLYHTANDFINPFEDNGKGDFVADTFFFTYKSFMGTGLDDVKLRLASHLYKHHQMTELAELLTTFQSADPRYAILMGYTNINMGKAEFAYQFFDYALKAEPDNQWALKGKARAALDAEDYKTAEEVYTELLKLEPGHKNYTMNRCVALLKLGRTSEVREELFRLDYQYPEDMNVKRVLAWAMLSDNSLDKASLLYDTLLTSTPAHEDYLNAGYCQWAMGNVQRAVELFREWMVKSGKSTEQLLEEFRSDADTLEMYGISETDCFLMLSLVG
;
A
#
# COMPACT_ATOMS: atom_id res chain seq x y z
N MET A 1 -27.90 -20.46 15.70
CA MET A 1 -26.57 -19.96 15.29
C MET A 1 -26.28 -20.46 13.88
N ASN A 2 -25.84 -19.64 12.98
CA ASN A 2 -25.45 -20.07 11.63
C ASN A 2 -24.19 -20.97 11.75
N VAL A 3 -23.99 -21.90 10.79
CA VAL A 3 -22.81 -22.81 10.79
C VAL A 3 -21.51 -21.99 10.75
N GLU A 4 -21.49 -20.94 9.97
CA GLU A 4 -20.36 -20.02 9.87
C GLU A 4 -20.00 -19.37 11.21
N GLU A 5 -20.98 -18.88 11.95
CA GLU A 5 -20.78 -18.31 13.30
C GLU A 5 -20.23 -19.34 14.29
N ILE A 6 -20.68 -20.61 14.20
CA ILE A 6 -20.18 -21.68 15.04
C ILE A 6 -18.71 -21.97 14.74
N LEU A 7 -18.36 -22.10 13.45
CA LEU A 7 -16.99 -22.39 13.02
C LEU A 7 -16.04 -21.23 13.35
N SER A 8 -16.43 -19.99 13.08
CA SER A 8 -15.66 -18.80 13.46
C SER A 8 -15.42 -18.75 14.97
N LYS A 9 -16.47 -19.00 15.79
CA LYS A 9 -16.33 -19.05 17.25
C LYS A 9 -15.40 -20.18 17.71
N ALA A 10 -15.46 -21.35 17.08
CA ALA A 10 -14.57 -22.46 17.41
C ALA A 10 -13.11 -22.11 17.10
N ILE A 11 -12.84 -21.54 15.92
CA ILE A 11 -11.50 -21.10 15.53
C ILE A 11 -10.98 -20.03 16.50
N ASN A 12 -11.78 -19.04 16.86
CA ASN A 12 -11.38 -18.02 17.85
C ASN A 12 -11.04 -18.62 19.21
N CYS A 13 -11.82 -19.62 19.69
CA CYS A 13 -11.48 -20.34 20.91
C CYS A 13 -10.14 -21.09 20.80
N LEU A 14 -9.83 -21.66 19.63
CA LEU A 14 -8.55 -22.34 19.39
C LEU A 14 -7.39 -21.35 19.36
N MET A 15 -7.58 -20.18 18.75
CA MET A 15 -6.58 -19.10 18.73
C MET A 15 -6.23 -18.63 20.14
N ASP A 16 -7.25 -18.53 21.01
CA ASP A 16 -7.07 -18.24 22.45
C ASP A 16 -6.53 -19.46 23.26
N ARG A 17 -6.19 -20.55 22.58
CA ARG A 17 -5.77 -21.82 23.20
C ARG A 17 -6.79 -22.43 24.18
N ARG A 18 -8.09 -22.09 24.02
CA ARG A 18 -9.20 -22.60 24.87
C ARG A 18 -9.82 -23.84 24.23
N LEU A 19 -9.13 -25.00 24.34
CA LEU A 19 -9.49 -26.23 23.68
C LEU A 19 -10.88 -26.76 24.16
N SER A 20 -11.18 -26.69 25.47
CA SER A 20 -12.49 -27.11 26.00
C SER A 20 -13.65 -26.37 25.33
N ASN A 21 -13.54 -25.03 25.25
CA ASN A 21 -14.59 -24.20 24.66
C ASN A 21 -14.77 -24.50 23.16
N ALA A 22 -13.67 -24.74 22.46
CA ALA A 22 -13.71 -25.10 21.04
C ALA A 22 -14.41 -26.47 20.84
N ILE A 23 -14.10 -27.46 21.68
CA ILE A 23 -14.77 -28.77 21.67
C ILE A 23 -16.27 -28.60 21.91
N GLU A 24 -16.69 -27.84 22.94
CA GLU A 24 -18.11 -27.61 23.25
C GLU A 24 -18.86 -26.95 22.09
N VAL A 25 -18.22 -25.97 21.40
CA VAL A 25 -18.82 -25.27 20.27
C VAL A 25 -18.96 -26.20 19.06
N LEU A 26 -17.94 -27.01 18.74
CA LEU A 26 -18.00 -27.96 17.61
C LEU A 26 -18.94 -29.16 17.93
N GLU A 27 -19.03 -29.58 19.17
CA GLU A 27 -19.98 -30.64 19.60
C GLU A 27 -21.42 -30.25 19.27
N GLN A 28 -21.81 -28.99 19.50
CA GLN A 28 -23.15 -28.49 19.13
C GLN A 28 -23.42 -28.65 17.62
N LEU A 29 -22.40 -28.48 16.77
CA LEU A 29 -22.52 -28.66 15.34
C LEU A 29 -22.68 -30.14 14.97
N TYR A 30 -21.85 -31.02 15.54
CA TYR A 30 -21.90 -32.47 15.27
C TYR A 30 -23.18 -33.14 15.82
N VAL A 31 -23.71 -32.69 16.96
CA VAL A 31 -25.01 -33.15 17.48
C VAL A 31 -26.15 -32.82 16.49
N GLN A 32 -26.13 -31.65 15.89
CA GLN A 32 -27.14 -31.26 14.90
C GLN A 32 -26.95 -31.93 13.54
N ARG A 33 -25.68 -32.22 13.15
CA ARG A 33 -25.29 -32.75 11.83
C ARG A 33 -24.21 -33.84 11.97
N PRO A 34 -24.56 -35.06 12.40
CA PRO A 34 -23.58 -36.12 12.66
C PRO A 34 -22.82 -36.61 11.42
N SER A 35 -23.37 -36.36 10.23
CA SER A 35 -22.77 -36.75 8.94
C SER A 35 -21.71 -35.78 8.39
N LEU A 36 -21.38 -34.72 9.13
CA LEU A 36 -20.30 -33.82 8.72
C LEU A 36 -18.95 -34.54 8.75
N MET A 37 -18.06 -34.11 7.84
CA MET A 37 -16.69 -34.66 7.77
C MET A 37 -15.93 -34.43 9.09
N GLY A 38 -14.93 -35.28 9.36
CA GLY A 38 -14.05 -35.14 10.52
C GLY A 38 -14.66 -35.58 11.85
N HIS A 39 -15.89 -36.12 11.91
CA HIS A 39 -16.56 -36.51 13.16
C HIS A 39 -15.77 -37.55 13.96
N SER A 40 -15.20 -38.56 13.31
CA SER A 40 -14.41 -39.61 14.04
C SER A 40 -13.12 -39.01 14.64
N GLU A 41 -12.46 -38.09 13.95
CA GLU A 41 -11.28 -37.39 14.45
C GLU A 41 -11.66 -36.46 15.60
N PHE A 42 -12.78 -35.74 15.49
CA PHE A 42 -13.32 -34.92 16.57
C PHE A 42 -13.58 -35.72 17.85
N GLU A 43 -14.23 -36.88 17.76
CA GLU A 43 -14.47 -37.74 18.90
C GLU A 43 -13.18 -38.33 19.52
N ALA A 44 -12.18 -38.63 18.69
CA ALA A 44 -10.86 -39.03 19.17
C ALA A 44 -10.19 -37.91 19.97
N ILE A 45 -10.17 -36.68 19.42
CA ILE A 45 -9.60 -35.49 20.08
C ILE A 45 -10.29 -35.21 21.42
N LYS A 46 -11.65 -35.30 21.45
CA LYS A 46 -12.44 -35.12 22.65
C LYS A 46 -12.09 -36.17 23.73
N THR A 47 -11.91 -37.41 23.32
CA THR A 47 -11.50 -38.52 24.20
C THR A 47 -10.10 -38.28 24.75
N ASP A 48 -9.14 -37.95 23.91
CA ASP A 48 -7.77 -37.66 24.30
C ASP A 48 -7.70 -36.48 25.28
N TYR A 49 -8.51 -35.45 25.05
CA TYR A 49 -8.61 -34.29 25.94
C TYR A 49 -9.18 -34.69 27.31
N GLN A 50 -10.26 -35.49 27.36
CA GLN A 50 -10.87 -35.95 28.58
C GLN A 50 -9.90 -36.81 29.40
N LEU A 51 -9.14 -37.71 28.74
CA LEU A 51 -8.11 -38.51 29.40
C LEU A 51 -7.02 -37.62 30.00
N MET A 52 -6.60 -36.57 29.31
CA MET A 52 -5.61 -35.63 29.83
C MET A 52 -6.11 -34.86 31.05
N VAL A 53 -7.39 -34.43 31.05
CA VAL A 53 -8.03 -33.75 32.18
C VAL A 53 -8.14 -34.69 33.37
N ASP A 54 -8.57 -35.95 33.17
CA ASP A 54 -8.68 -36.99 34.20
C ASP A 54 -7.32 -37.30 34.83
N TYR A 55 -6.26 -37.40 33.99
CA TYR A 55 -4.91 -37.69 34.47
C TYR A 55 -4.39 -36.55 35.35
N MET A 56 -4.64 -35.31 34.95
CA MET A 56 -4.33 -34.14 35.76
C MET A 56 -5.15 -34.10 37.06
N GLY A 57 -6.48 -34.41 36.99
CA GLY A 57 -7.35 -34.41 38.15
C GLY A 57 -6.96 -35.45 39.21
N ARG A 58 -6.29 -36.55 38.83
CA ARG A 58 -5.72 -37.56 39.73
C ARG A 58 -4.36 -37.15 40.31
N GLY A 59 -3.84 -35.95 39.97
CA GLY A 59 -2.60 -35.42 40.52
C GLY A 59 -1.30 -35.95 39.87
N PHE A 60 -1.41 -36.63 38.71
CA PHE A 60 -0.22 -37.08 37.98
C PHE A 60 0.50 -35.89 37.29
N SER A 61 1.81 -35.85 37.45
CA SER A 61 2.65 -34.92 36.69
C SER A 61 3.00 -35.53 35.33
N ASP A 62 2.90 -34.72 34.26
CA ASP A 62 3.27 -35.13 32.91
C ASP A 62 4.14 -34.02 32.29
N SER A 63 5.38 -34.36 31.98
CA SER A 63 6.34 -33.45 31.33
C SER A 63 5.97 -33.17 29.87
N HIS A 64 5.14 -33.98 29.23
CA HIS A 64 4.71 -33.85 27.86
C HIS A 64 3.33 -33.18 27.70
N ARG A 65 2.69 -32.79 28.81
CA ARG A 65 1.35 -32.22 28.81
C ARG A 65 1.20 -31.03 27.84
N GLU A 66 2.14 -30.10 27.86
CA GLU A 66 2.10 -28.93 26.98
C GLU A 66 2.19 -29.31 25.48
N SER A 67 3.08 -30.25 25.16
CA SER A 67 3.21 -30.76 23.79
C SER A 67 1.95 -31.52 23.35
N LEU A 68 1.36 -32.34 24.20
CA LEU A 68 0.10 -33.05 23.91
C LEU A 68 -1.05 -32.04 23.69
N TYR A 69 -1.16 -31.05 24.58
CA TYR A 69 -2.17 -30.00 24.44
C TYR A 69 -2.06 -29.24 23.13
N SER A 70 -0.84 -28.84 22.76
CA SER A 70 -0.58 -28.17 21.49
C SER A 70 -0.90 -29.07 20.30
N THR A 71 -0.62 -30.38 20.38
CA THR A 71 -1.00 -31.33 19.33
C THR A 71 -2.52 -31.43 19.17
N LEU A 72 -3.26 -31.45 20.30
CA LEU A 72 -4.72 -31.48 20.25
C LEU A 72 -5.32 -30.20 19.67
N LEU A 73 -4.74 -29.03 19.99
CA LEU A 73 -5.12 -27.76 19.37
C LEU A 73 -4.94 -27.79 17.86
N GLN A 74 -3.78 -28.25 17.37
CA GLN A 74 -3.49 -28.36 15.92
C GLN A 74 -4.46 -29.33 15.23
N ARG A 75 -4.71 -30.48 15.83
CA ARG A 75 -5.65 -31.48 15.28
C ARG A 75 -7.07 -30.91 15.20
N LEU A 76 -7.55 -30.25 16.26
CA LEU A 76 -8.89 -29.67 16.27
C LEU A 76 -9.02 -28.48 15.32
N TYR A 77 -7.95 -27.68 15.18
CA TYR A 77 -7.90 -26.61 14.17
C TYR A 77 -8.08 -27.17 12.76
N ARG A 78 -7.36 -28.24 12.40
CA ARG A 78 -7.50 -28.90 11.09
C ARG A 78 -8.94 -29.37 10.84
N VAL A 79 -9.57 -29.98 11.82
CA VAL A 79 -10.99 -30.40 11.71
C VAL A 79 -11.90 -29.18 11.49
N ALA A 80 -11.73 -28.11 12.26
CA ALA A 80 -12.54 -26.90 12.11
C ALA A 80 -12.34 -26.21 10.75
N ALA A 81 -11.08 -26.11 10.29
CA ALA A 81 -10.71 -25.54 8.99
C ALA A 81 -11.29 -26.34 7.81
N ASP A 82 -11.22 -27.67 7.88
CA ASP A 82 -11.79 -28.56 6.84
C ASP A 82 -13.33 -28.45 6.78
N LEU A 83 -13.98 -28.35 7.95
CA LEU A 83 -15.41 -28.09 8.02
C LEU A 83 -15.79 -26.74 7.39
N GLU A 84 -14.99 -25.71 7.64
CA GLU A 84 -15.21 -24.39 7.07
C GLU A 84 -15.09 -24.40 5.54
N ILE A 85 -14.02 -24.98 4.99
CA ILE A 85 -13.85 -25.13 3.54
C ILE A 85 -15.02 -25.93 2.95
N SER A 86 -15.38 -27.06 3.55
CA SER A 86 -16.52 -27.88 3.10
C SER A 86 -17.85 -27.12 3.11
N TRP A 87 -18.04 -26.23 4.07
CA TRP A 87 -19.22 -25.37 4.14
C TRP A 87 -19.17 -24.28 3.06
N ARG A 88 -18.03 -23.61 2.90
CA ARG A 88 -17.83 -22.58 1.86
C ARG A 88 -18.04 -23.12 0.45
N CYS A 89 -17.56 -24.34 0.16
CA CYS A 89 -17.78 -25.03 -1.12
C CYS A 89 -19.25 -25.30 -1.45
N LYS A 90 -20.17 -25.18 -0.47
CA LYS A 90 -21.62 -25.36 -0.66
C LYS A 90 -22.40 -24.04 -0.60
N ASN A 91 -21.84 -22.99 -0.04
CA ASN A 91 -22.60 -21.79 0.33
C ASN A 91 -22.00 -20.48 -0.19
N VAL A 92 -20.71 -20.41 -0.52
CA VAL A 92 -20.03 -19.20 -0.97
C VAL A 92 -19.77 -19.26 -2.48
N SER A 93 -20.15 -18.24 -3.22
CA SER A 93 -20.22 -18.26 -4.68
C SER A 93 -18.92 -18.67 -5.37
N ALA A 94 -17.78 -18.10 -5.00
CA ALA A 94 -16.48 -18.42 -5.60
C ALA A 94 -16.11 -19.91 -5.35
N TYR A 95 -16.32 -20.39 -4.12
CA TYR A 95 -16.04 -21.78 -3.73
C TYR A 95 -16.97 -22.77 -4.43
N VAL A 96 -18.29 -22.45 -4.52
CA VAL A 96 -19.28 -23.29 -5.23
C VAL A 96 -18.92 -23.42 -6.71
N ASN A 97 -18.56 -22.31 -7.36
CA ASN A 97 -18.18 -22.32 -8.77
C ASN A 97 -16.91 -23.14 -9.00
N SER A 98 -15.89 -22.97 -8.19
CA SER A 98 -14.66 -23.76 -8.28
C SER A 98 -14.89 -25.23 -7.98
N PHE A 99 -15.70 -25.56 -6.99
CA PHE A 99 -16.03 -26.93 -6.65
C PHE A 99 -16.75 -27.68 -7.78
N ARG A 100 -17.62 -26.97 -8.54
CA ARG A 100 -18.27 -27.54 -9.73
C ARG A 100 -17.30 -27.86 -10.87
N VAL A 101 -16.24 -27.03 -11.04
CA VAL A 101 -15.21 -27.24 -12.07
C VAL A 101 -14.38 -28.49 -11.78
N ILE A 102 -14.19 -28.84 -10.50
CA ILE A 102 -13.33 -29.99 -10.09
C ILE A 102 -13.97 -31.34 -10.41
N ASP A 103 -15.27 -31.42 -10.68
CA ASP A 103 -16.01 -32.66 -10.82
C ASP A 103 -15.25 -33.72 -11.64
N HIS A 104 -15.10 -34.92 -11.05
CA HIS A 104 -14.35 -36.06 -11.59
C HIS A 104 -12.85 -35.85 -11.85
N LEU A 105 -12.19 -34.83 -11.26
CA LEU A 105 -10.74 -34.70 -11.34
C LEU A 105 -10.04 -35.74 -10.48
N ASN A 106 -9.13 -36.51 -11.09
CA ASN A 106 -8.19 -37.33 -10.32
C ASN A 106 -7.06 -36.43 -9.80
N THR A 107 -6.98 -36.31 -8.47
CA THR A 107 -5.98 -35.47 -7.76
C THR A 107 -4.85 -36.30 -7.13
N SER A 108 -4.76 -37.61 -7.45
CA SER A 108 -3.65 -38.41 -6.94
C SER A 108 -2.31 -37.88 -7.44
N HIS A 109 -1.30 -37.89 -6.57
CA HIS A 109 0.03 -37.33 -6.82
C HIS A 109 0.65 -37.85 -8.12
N ASP A 110 0.59 -39.16 -8.32
CA ASP A 110 1.13 -39.80 -9.55
C ASP A 110 0.43 -39.32 -10.82
N PHE A 111 -0.89 -39.16 -10.76
CA PHE A 111 -1.66 -38.69 -11.92
C PHE A 111 -1.33 -37.22 -12.25
N VAL A 112 -1.31 -36.32 -11.24
CA VAL A 112 -0.99 -34.92 -11.43
C VAL A 112 0.42 -34.80 -12.05
N ARG A 113 1.43 -35.45 -11.47
CA ARG A 113 2.80 -35.46 -12.01
C ARG A 113 2.83 -35.93 -13.43
N THR A 114 2.22 -37.11 -13.73
CA THR A 114 2.23 -37.70 -15.08
C THR A 114 1.61 -36.75 -16.11
N VAL A 115 0.50 -36.08 -15.80
CA VAL A 115 -0.16 -35.17 -16.75
C VAL A 115 0.73 -33.97 -17.07
N LEU A 116 1.35 -33.36 -16.06
CA LEU A 116 2.20 -32.17 -16.23
C LEU A 116 3.49 -32.52 -17.01
N GLU A 117 4.16 -33.62 -16.66
CA GLU A 117 5.39 -34.07 -17.34
C GLU A 117 5.10 -34.54 -18.75
N SER A 118 3.97 -35.24 -18.97
CA SER A 118 3.56 -35.68 -20.32
C SER A 118 3.29 -34.49 -21.23
N PHE A 119 2.73 -33.39 -20.73
CA PHE A 119 2.48 -32.21 -21.53
C PHE A 119 3.76 -31.63 -22.15
N VAL A 120 4.84 -31.52 -21.35
CA VAL A 120 6.15 -31.09 -21.85
C VAL A 120 6.67 -32.00 -22.96
N SER A 121 6.55 -33.32 -22.76
CA SER A 121 6.96 -34.32 -23.76
C SER A 121 6.10 -34.25 -25.03
N ASP A 122 4.79 -34.06 -24.88
CA ASP A 122 3.84 -33.98 -26.00
C ASP A 122 4.10 -32.72 -26.85
N ILE A 123 4.42 -31.55 -26.22
CA ILE A 123 4.85 -30.35 -26.94
C ILE A 123 6.13 -30.61 -27.75
N ALA A 124 7.13 -31.23 -27.16
CA ALA A 124 8.37 -31.56 -27.87
C ALA A 124 8.12 -32.46 -29.08
N MET A 125 7.18 -33.41 -28.98
CA MET A 125 6.78 -34.31 -30.04
C MET A 125 5.98 -33.65 -31.16
N LEU A 126 5.38 -32.46 -30.95
CA LEU A 126 4.66 -31.72 -32.02
C LEU A 126 5.58 -31.37 -33.19
N SER A 127 6.86 -31.09 -32.93
CA SER A 127 7.85 -30.78 -33.98
C SER A 127 8.06 -31.91 -34.95
N LEU A 128 7.81 -33.17 -34.53
CA LEU A 128 7.95 -34.37 -35.33
C LEU A 128 6.69 -34.74 -36.12
N GLN A 129 5.58 -34.01 -35.91
CA GLN A 129 4.33 -34.27 -36.65
C GLN A 129 4.37 -33.63 -38.04
N PRO A 130 3.63 -34.19 -39.03
CA PRO A 130 3.42 -33.56 -40.32
C PRO A 130 2.81 -32.18 -40.16
N GLU A 131 3.23 -31.22 -40.99
CA GLU A 131 2.84 -29.81 -40.89
C GLU A 131 1.31 -29.63 -40.92
N GLU A 132 0.62 -30.36 -41.79
CA GLU A 132 -0.84 -30.35 -41.95
C GLU A 132 -1.60 -30.78 -40.71
N MET A 133 -1.02 -31.60 -39.81
CA MET A 133 -1.65 -32.09 -38.59
C MET A 133 -1.17 -31.37 -37.33
N ARG A 134 -0.07 -30.62 -37.45
CA ARG A 134 0.59 -29.99 -36.31
C ARG A 134 -0.30 -28.96 -35.60
N GLU A 135 -0.97 -28.12 -36.38
CA GLU A 135 -1.84 -27.07 -35.84
C GLU A 135 -3.04 -27.66 -35.08
N GLN A 136 -3.73 -28.66 -35.68
CA GLN A 136 -4.85 -29.32 -35.02
C GLN A 136 -4.43 -30.04 -33.74
N LYS A 137 -3.32 -30.81 -33.78
CA LYS A 137 -2.81 -31.53 -32.59
C LYS A 137 -2.33 -30.56 -31.49
N SER A 138 -1.69 -29.46 -31.86
CA SER A 138 -1.32 -28.39 -30.93
C SER A 138 -2.55 -27.83 -30.27
N THR A 139 -3.59 -27.50 -31.03
CA THR A 139 -4.86 -27.01 -30.53
C THR A 139 -5.48 -27.95 -29.50
N GLU A 140 -5.62 -29.23 -29.84
CA GLU A 140 -6.20 -30.25 -28.95
C GLU A 140 -5.37 -30.43 -27.66
N LEU A 141 -4.03 -30.35 -27.76
CA LEU A 141 -3.11 -30.52 -26.67
C LEU A 141 -3.24 -29.34 -25.66
N TYR A 142 -3.20 -28.08 -26.14
CA TYR A 142 -3.31 -26.92 -25.31
C TYR A 142 -4.71 -26.78 -24.69
N ASP A 143 -5.80 -27.14 -25.40
CA ASP A 143 -7.15 -27.15 -24.87
C ASP A 143 -7.31 -28.11 -23.68
N ARG A 144 -6.81 -29.35 -23.89
CA ARG A 144 -6.83 -30.37 -22.83
C ARG A 144 -6.01 -29.95 -21.62
N HIS A 145 -4.82 -29.39 -21.88
CA HIS A 145 -3.93 -28.94 -20.81
C HIS A 145 -4.53 -27.78 -20.03
N GLN A 146 -5.04 -26.74 -20.71
CA GLN A 146 -5.67 -25.60 -20.03
C GLN A 146 -6.90 -26.04 -19.22
N SER A 147 -7.72 -26.94 -19.74
CA SER A 147 -8.84 -27.49 -19.00
C SER A 147 -8.38 -28.25 -17.75
N PHE A 148 -7.29 -29.01 -17.83
CA PHE A 148 -6.71 -29.67 -16.66
C PHE A 148 -6.17 -28.65 -15.63
N MET A 149 -5.42 -27.66 -16.08
CA MET A 149 -4.86 -26.62 -15.20
C MET A 149 -5.94 -25.81 -14.48
N ASN A 150 -7.04 -25.48 -15.16
CA ASN A 150 -8.18 -24.78 -14.55
C ASN A 150 -8.80 -25.61 -13.41
N ARG A 151 -8.93 -26.92 -13.60
CA ARG A 151 -9.47 -27.85 -12.61
C ARG A 151 -8.49 -28.08 -11.46
N LEU A 152 -7.20 -28.22 -11.76
CA LEU A 152 -6.14 -28.37 -10.75
C LEU A 152 -6.04 -27.11 -9.88
N PHE A 153 -6.02 -25.92 -10.47
CA PHE A 153 -6.03 -24.67 -9.75
C PHE A 153 -7.22 -24.60 -8.78
N SER A 154 -8.42 -24.88 -9.28
CA SER A 154 -9.64 -24.88 -8.47
C SER A 154 -9.56 -25.90 -7.33
N SER A 155 -9.00 -27.09 -7.58
CA SER A 155 -8.83 -28.13 -6.55
C SER A 155 -7.83 -27.71 -5.47
N LEU A 156 -6.75 -27.02 -5.82
CA LEU A 156 -5.69 -26.65 -4.88
C LEU A 156 -6.12 -25.54 -3.92
N TRP A 157 -6.73 -24.48 -4.46
CA TRP A 157 -7.11 -23.36 -3.60
C TRP A 157 -8.33 -23.68 -2.70
N THR A 158 -9.19 -24.64 -3.08
CA THR A 158 -10.32 -25.13 -2.28
C THR A 158 -10.01 -26.40 -1.49
N SER A 159 -8.75 -26.87 -1.52
CA SER A 159 -8.36 -28.10 -0.83
C SER A 159 -8.44 -27.96 0.69
N CYS A 160 -8.81 -29.07 1.36
CA CYS A 160 -8.69 -29.23 2.79
C CYS A 160 -7.25 -29.07 3.29
N GLN A 161 -7.05 -29.17 4.59
CA GLN A 161 -5.73 -29.13 5.24
C GLN A 161 -4.80 -30.22 4.68
N TRP A 162 -3.62 -29.81 4.26
CA TRP A 162 -2.65 -30.71 3.62
C TRP A 162 -1.95 -31.61 4.64
N THR A 163 -1.61 -32.79 4.21
CA THR A 163 -0.72 -33.72 4.91
C THR A 163 0.75 -33.37 4.66
N ASP A 164 1.66 -33.98 5.42
CA ASP A 164 3.10 -33.84 5.18
C ASP A 164 3.51 -34.45 3.82
N ASP A 165 2.79 -35.48 3.35
CA ASP A 165 3.00 -36.09 2.03
C ASP A 165 2.59 -35.11 0.92
N ASP A 166 1.50 -34.36 1.07
CA ASP A 166 1.11 -33.32 0.12
C ASP A 166 2.17 -32.20 0.06
N CYS A 167 2.63 -31.74 1.22
CA CYS A 167 3.71 -30.75 1.30
C CYS A 167 4.97 -31.20 0.55
N LYS A 168 5.40 -32.41 0.79
CA LYS A 168 6.56 -33.00 0.11
C LYS A 168 6.36 -33.11 -1.40
N PHE A 169 5.22 -33.68 -1.79
CA PHE A 169 4.88 -33.88 -3.20
C PHE A 169 4.84 -32.55 -3.98
N TYR A 170 4.09 -31.56 -3.50
CA TYR A 170 3.98 -30.27 -4.20
C TYR A 170 5.28 -29.46 -4.16
N THR A 171 6.08 -29.58 -3.11
CA THR A 171 7.43 -29.00 -3.10
C THR A 171 8.31 -29.61 -4.20
N GLU A 172 8.38 -30.95 -4.31
CA GLU A 172 9.15 -31.63 -5.34
C GLU A 172 8.63 -31.31 -6.75
N LEU A 173 7.31 -31.26 -6.94
CA LEU A 173 6.67 -30.94 -8.23
C LEU A 173 7.03 -29.52 -8.70
N LEU A 174 6.97 -28.54 -7.79
CA LEU A 174 7.25 -27.13 -8.08
C LEU A 174 8.74 -26.83 -8.27
N LEU A 175 9.62 -27.73 -7.87
CA LEU A 175 11.07 -27.65 -8.10
C LEU A 175 11.51 -28.51 -9.29
N SER A 176 10.59 -29.25 -9.93
CA SER A 176 10.93 -30.17 -11.00
C SER A 176 11.21 -29.41 -12.31
N PRO A 177 12.35 -29.64 -12.97
CA PRO A 177 12.64 -29.06 -14.28
C PRO A 177 11.82 -29.69 -15.42
N THR A 178 11.05 -30.74 -15.12
CA THR A 178 10.20 -31.45 -16.10
C THR A 178 8.77 -30.90 -16.16
N VAL A 179 8.45 -29.93 -15.33
CA VAL A 179 7.16 -29.20 -15.31
C VAL A 179 7.38 -27.78 -15.85
N MET A 180 6.47 -27.31 -16.68
CA MET A 180 6.59 -25.95 -17.24
C MET A 180 6.53 -24.88 -16.15
N SER A 181 7.38 -23.85 -16.28
CA SER A 181 7.38 -22.71 -15.37
C SER A 181 6.00 -22.04 -15.24
N THR A 182 5.27 -21.89 -16.34
CA THR A 182 3.90 -21.35 -16.35
C THR A 182 2.94 -22.14 -15.47
N ASP A 183 3.06 -23.47 -15.48
CA ASP A 183 2.23 -24.35 -14.66
C ASP A 183 2.64 -24.26 -13.19
N GLN A 184 3.94 -24.26 -12.91
CA GLN A 184 4.48 -24.07 -11.55
C GLN A 184 4.01 -22.75 -10.96
N GLN A 185 4.08 -21.65 -11.72
CA GLN A 185 3.61 -20.33 -11.30
C GLN A 185 2.11 -20.32 -10.94
N LEU A 186 1.30 -20.99 -11.78
CA LEU A 186 -0.14 -21.08 -11.55
C LEU A 186 -0.48 -21.92 -10.30
N ILE A 187 0.23 -23.04 -10.11
CA ILE A 187 0.08 -23.90 -8.93
C ILE A 187 0.49 -23.14 -7.66
N VAL A 188 1.62 -22.42 -7.66
CA VAL A 188 2.03 -21.57 -6.53
C VAL A 188 0.95 -20.53 -6.18
N SER A 189 0.34 -19.91 -7.20
CA SER A 189 -0.74 -18.93 -6.97
C SER A 189 -1.99 -19.57 -6.36
N ALA A 190 -2.35 -20.80 -6.77
CA ALA A 190 -3.47 -21.54 -6.17
C ALA A 190 -3.21 -21.90 -4.72
N ILE A 191 -2.00 -22.39 -4.39
CA ILE A 191 -1.59 -22.71 -3.03
C ILE A 191 -1.62 -21.45 -2.15
N SER A 192 -1.07 -20.34 -2.68
CA SER A 192 -1.06 -19.04 -1.98
C SER A 192 -2.47 -18.56 -1.66
N LEU A 193 -3.37 -18.57 -2.65
CA LEU A 193 -4.75 -18.14 -2.47
C LEU A 193 -5.49 -19.01 -1.43
N GLY A 194 -5.27 -20.34 -1.46
CA GLY A 194 -5.82 -21.26 -0.47
C GLY A 194 -5.30 -20.96 0.94
N ALA A 195 -3.98 -20.78 1.11
CA ALA A 195 -3.34 -20.51 2.39
C ALA A 195 -3.73 -19.14 2.99
N MET A 196 -3.96 -18.13 2.15
CA MET A 196 -4.43 -16.80 2.57
C MET A 196 -5.86 -16.84 3.11
N ASN A 197 -6.74 -17.63 2.49
CA ASN A 197 -8.15 -17.72 2.90
C ASN A 197 -8.39 -18.65 4.09
N GLN A 198 -7.56 -19.67 4.23
CA GLN A 198 -7.59 -20.63 5.33
C GLN A 198 -6.17 -21.08 5.63
N PHE A 199 -5.64 -20.67 6.77
CA PHE A 199 -4.27 -21.03 7.14
C PHE A 199 -4.06 -22.56 7.16
N ASP A 200 -2.95 -22.97 6.54
CA ASP A 200 -2.50 -24.35 6.48
C ASP A 200 -0.97 -24.37 6.57
N ILE A 201 -0.47 -24.98 7.65
CA ILE A 201 0.97 -25.01 7.91
C ILE A 201 1.77 -25.75 6.82
N ASN A 202 1.17 -26.76 6.17
CA ASN A 202 1.85 -27.52 5.13
C ASN A 202 1.86 -26.78 3.78
N LYS A 203 0.80 -26.04 3.45
CA LYS A 203 0.81 -25.10 2.32
C LYS A 203 1.84 -23.99 2.56
N PHE A 204 1.88 -23.43 3.77
CA PHE A 204 2.88 -22.42 4.17
C PHE A 204 4.31 -22.95 4.01
N LYS A 205 4.60 -24.15 4.57
CA LYS A 205 5.90 -24.83 4.42
C LYS A 205 6.28 -25.05 2.94
N THR A 206 5.32 -25.45 2.12
CA THR A 206 5.54 -25.64 0.68
C THR A 206 5.98 -24.33 0.03
N LEU A 207 5.26 -23.23 0.27
CA LEU A 207 5.62 -21.93 -0.30
C LEU A 207 6.99 -21.45 0.17
N VAL A 208 7.33 -21.63 1.45
CA VAL A 208 8.67 -21.31 2.00
C VAL A 208 9.76 -22.15 1.34
N ASN A 209 9.55 -23.46 1.19
CA ASN A 209 10.52 -24.37 0.57
C ASN A 209 10.75 -24.01 -0.91
N VAL A 210 9.68 -23.72 -1.65
CA VAL A 210 9.78 -23.29 -3.05
C VAL A 210 10.50 -21.97 -3.16
N TYR A 211 10.18 -20.98 -2.32
CA TYR A 211 10.92 -19.71 -2.28
C TYR A 211 12.42 -19.89 -2.07
N GLN A 212 12.82 -20.79 -1.18
CA GLN A 212 14.24 -21.01 -0.85
C GLN A 212 15.01 -21.80 -1.95
N GLN A 213 14.34 -22.67 -2.71
CA GLN A 213 14.99 -23.67 -3.54
C GLN A 213 14.72 -23.52 -5.04
N ALA A 214 13.66 -22.78 -5.45
CA ALA A 214 13.35 -22.61 -6.87
C ALA A 214 14.44 -21.83 -7.60
N THR A 215 14.81 -22.34 -8.77
CA THR A 215 15.78 -21.71 -9.68
C THR A 215 15.10 -20.75 -10.67
N ASP A 216 13.82 -20.98 -10.96
CA ASP A 216 13.00 -20.08 -11.77
C ASP A 216 12.57 -18.88 -10.93
N GLU A 217 12.94 -17.68 -11.36
CA GLU A 217 12.70 -16.47 -10.58
C GLU A 217 11.21 -16.10 -10.54
N HIS A 218 10.42 -16.37 -11.57
CA HIS A 218 8.97 -16.15 -11.55
C HIS A 218 8.27 -17.02 -10.50
N VAL A 219 8.63 -18.30 -10.44
CA VAL A 219 8.13 -19.23 -9.42
C VAL A 219 8.55 -18.81 -8.04
N ARG A 220 9.82 -18.44 -7.88
CA ARG A 220 10.42 -18.01 -6.61
C ARG A 220 9.73 -16.77 -6.08
N GLN A 221 9.51 -15.74 -6.91
CA GLN A 221 8.89 -14.49 -6.49
C GLN A 221 7.40 -14.64 -6.16
N ARG A 222 6.66 -15.48 -6.90
CA ARG A 222 5.28 -15.83 -6.53
C ARG A 222 5.22 -16.57 -5.20
N ALA A 223 6.16 -17.46 -4.94
CA ALA A 223 6.25 -18.18 -3.67
C ALA A 223 6.60 -17.22 -2.50
N LEU A 224 7.50 -16.23 -2.73
CA LEU A 224 7.82 -15.18 -1.75
C LEU A 224 6.56 -14.40 -1.34
N VAL A 225 5.83 -13.87 -2.31
CA VAL A 225 4.58 -13.13 -2.06
C VAL A 225 3.57 -14.03 -1.36
N GLY A 226 3.45 -15.29 -1.84
CA GLY A 226 2.48 -16.26 -1.32
C GLY A 226 2.71 -16.60 0.15
N TRP A 227 3.94 -16.92 0.56
CA TRP A 227 4.17 -17.27 1.97
C TRP A 227 4.04 -16.04 2.90
N VAL A 228 4.46 -14.84 2.44
CA VAL A 228 4.32 -13.62 3.25
C VAL A 228 2.84 -13.30 3.49
N LEU A 229 2.00 -13.36 2.46
CA LEU A 229 0.56 -13.12 2.59
C LEU A 229 -0.18 -14.26 3.32
N ALA A 230 0.40 -15.46 3.38
CA ALA A 230 -0.14 -16.59 4.15
C ALA A 230 0.26 -16.57 5.63
N VAL A 231 1.13 -15.64 6.07
CA VAL A 231 1.46 -15.49 7.50
C VAL A 231 0.21 -15.10 8.26
N PHE A 232 -0.10 -15.90 9.26
CA PHE A 232 -1.25 -15.67 10.11
C PHE A 232 -0.79 -15.13 11.47
N GLU A 233 -1.12 -13.89 11.79
CA GLU A 233 -0.74 -13.26 13.04
C GLU A 233 -1.56 -13.85 14.21
N GLY A 234 -0.90 -14.12 15.36
CA GLY A 234 -1.54 -14.70 16.53
C GLY A 234 -1.75 -16.20 16.46
N MET A 235 -1.18 -16.90 15.46
CA MET A 235 -1.29 -18.35 15.30
C MET A 235 -0.32 -19.11 16.23
N ASP A 236 -0.41 -18.89 17.52
CA ASP A 236 0.41 -19.59 18.54
C ASP A 236 0.20 -21.12 18.55
N ILE A 237 -0.83 -21.59 17.82
CA ILE A 237 -1.11 -23.02 17.64
C ILE A 237 -0.03 -23.72 16.81
N PHE A 238 0.56 -22.99 15.82
CA PHE A 238 1.58 -23.51 14.92
C PHE A 238 2.90 -22.78 15.10
N PRO A 239 3.66 -23.07 16.19
CA PRO A 239 4.95 -22.42 16.45
C PRO A 239 5.99 -22.66 15.34
N GLU A 240 5.74 -23.62 14.46
CA GLU A 240 6.56 -23.92 13.29
C GLU A 240 6.60 -22.73 12.31
N GLN A 241 5.49 -21.96 12.18
CA GLN A 241 5.46 -20.76 11.36
C GLN A 241 6.51 -19.75 11.83
N ASP A 242 6.50 -19.42 13.12
CA ASP A 242 7.44 -18.43 13.69
C ASP A 242 8.89 -18.93 13.65
N ALA A 243 9.10 -20.25 13.84
CA ALA A 243 10.42 -20.85 13.74
C ALA A 243 10.98 -20.72 12.31
N LEU A 244 10.17 -20.98 11.29
CA LEU A 244 10.56 -20.80 9.88
C LEU A 244 10.84 -19.34 9.53
N ILE A 245 9.98 -18.42 9.95
CA ILE A 245 10.18 -16.98 9.71
C ILE A 245 11.47 -16.50 10.37
N ARG A 246 11.71 -16.92 11.62
CA ARG A 246 12.92 -16.56 12.36
C ARG A 246 14.19 -17.11 11.69
N GLU A 247 14.12 -18.30 11.13
CA GLU A 247 15.23 -18.90 10.38
C GLU A 247 15.51 -18.14 9.08
N LEU A 248 14.45 -17.83 8.30
CA LEU A 248 14.55 -17.03 7.07
C LEU A 248 15.18 -15.66 7.34
N CYS A 249 14.74 -14.98 8.39
CA CYS A 249 15.20 -13.63 8.74
C CYS A 249 16.64 -13.59 9.26
N LYS A 250 17.32 -14.72 9.49
CA LYS A 250 18.78 -14.74 9.75
C LYS A 250 19.60 -14.37 8.51
N ASN A 251 19.03 -14.52 7.32
CA ASN A 251 19.71 -14.20 6.08
C ASN A 251 19.49 -12.72 5.69
N PRO A 252 20.55 -11.87 5.67
CA PRO A 252 20.43 -10.46 5.32
C PRO A 252 19.93 -10.19 3.89
N THR A 253 20.09 -11.15 2.97
CA THR A 253 19.55 -11.02 1.61
C THR A 253 18.03 -11.14 1.63
N ILE A 254 17.49 -12.10 2.39
CA ILE A 254 16.06 -12.30 2.55
C ILE A 254 15.43 -11.09 3.25
N THR A 255 16.03 -10.55 4.31
CA THR A 255 15.48 -9.37 5.00
C THR A 255 15.43 -8.12 4.10
N ARG A 256 16.40 -7.95 3.19
CA ARG A 256 16.37 -6.88 2.18
C ARG A 256 15.29 -7.12 1.13
N GLU A 257 15.10 -8.35 0.72
CA GLU A 257 14.04 -8.73 -0.23
C GLU A 257 12.65 -8.51 0.37
N LEU A 258 12.47 -8.86 1.65
CA LEU A 258 11.25 -8.57 2.41
C LEU A 258 11.00 -7.06 2.56
N LEU A 259 12.04 -6.27 2.80
CA LEU A 259 11.92 -4.81 2.83
C LEU A 259 11.42 -4.26 1.48
N THR A 260 11.99 -4.75 0.38
CA THR A 260 11.54 -4.33 -0.96
C THR A 260 10.11 -4.75 -1.22
N LEU A 261 9.72 -5.96 -0.82
CA LEU A 261 8.33 -6.45 -0.93
C LEU A 261 7.37 -5.57 -0.11
N GLN A 262 7.74 -5.20 1.13
CA GLN A 262 6.89 -4.32 1.94
C GLN A 262 6.65 -2.96 1.27
N ILE A 263 7.69 -2.37 0.69
CA ILE A 263 7.57 -1.12 -0.05
C ILE A 263 6.68 -1.30 -1.29
N GLN A 264 6.81 -2.41 -2.00
CA GLN A 264 5.96 -2.72 -3.16
C GLN A 264 4.49 -2.91 -2.79
N PHE A 265 4.18 -3.46 -1.61
CA PHE A 265 2.81 -3.53 -1.11
C PHE A 265 2.19 -2.14 -0.91
N PHE A 266 2.94 -1.18 -0.36
CA PHE A 266 2.44 0.19 -0.23
C PHE A 266 2.12 0.82 -1.59
N TYR A 267 3.02 0.67 -2.56
CA TYR A 267 2.74 1.17 -3.93
C TYR A 267 1.53 0.49 -4.57
N SER A 268 1.35 -0.82 -4.38
CA SER A 268 0.19 -1.53 -4.90
C SER A 268 -1.12 -1.05 -4.26
N LYS A 269 -1.12 -0.77 -2.95
CA LYS A 269 -2.28 -0.24 -2.21
C LYS A 269 -2.65 1.17 -2.67
N ASP A 270 -1.67 1.98 -3.09
CA ASP A 270 -1.88 3.35 -3.56
C ASP A 270 -2.23 3.46 -5.06
N ALA A 271 -2.34 2.34 -5.80
CA ALA A 271 -2.55 2.35 -7.25
C ALA A 271 -3.79 3.15 -7.70
N GLU A 272 -4.91 3.11 -6.96
CA GLU A 272 -6.09 3.92 -7.28
C GLU A 272 -5.86 5.40 -7.03
N LYS A 273 -5.21 5.78 -5.94
CA LYS A 273 -4.89 7.19 -5.64
C LYS A 273 -3.95 7.77 -6.69
N ASP A 274 -2.97 6.98 -7.12
CA ASP A 274 -2.05 7.36 -8.17
C ASP A 274 -2.78 7.50 -9.52
N ASN A 275 -3.69 6.58 -9.84
CA ASN A 275 -4.55 6.71 -11.02
C ASN A 275 -5.41 7.98 -10.97
N ASP A 276 -6.07 8.27 -9.86
CA ASP A 276 -6.89 9.49 -9.72
C ASP A 276 -6.05 10.76 -9.91
N LYS A 277 -4.82 10.77 -9.41
CA LYS A 277 -3.87 11.86 -9.62
C LYS A 277 -3.47 11.99 -11.09
N ILE A 278 -3.19 10.87 -11.77
CA ILE A 278 -2.88 10.85 -13.21
C ILE A 278 -4.07 11.37 -14.01
N GLN A 279 -5.28 10.88 -13.73
CA GLN A 279 -6.50 11.28 -14.45
C GLN A 279 -6.85 12.75 -14.23
N ARG A 280 -6.62 13.31 -13.05
CA ARG A 280 -6.95 14.68 -12.72
C ARG A 280 -5.87 15.68 -13.15
N ASP A 281 -4.60 15.35 -12.91
CA ASP A 281 -3.49 16.33 -12.99
C ASP A 281 -2.61 16.16 -14.22
N ILE A 282 -2.63 15.01 -14.89
CA ILE A 282 -1.74 14.67 -16.01
C ILE A 282 -2.52 14.46 -17.31
N MET A 283 -3.53 13.60 -17.30
CA MET A 283 -4.26 13.24 -18.52
C MET A 283 -4.97 14.39 -19.21
N PRO A 284 -5.60 15.38 -18.52
CA PRO A 284 -6.27 16.50 -19.19
C PRO A 284 -5.29 17.35 -20.01
N ASP A 285 -4.05 17.52 -19.52
CA ASP A 285 -3.03 18.31 -20.22
C ASP A 285 -2.46 17.54 -21.42
N ILE A 286 -2.25 16.24 -21.28
CA ILE A 286 -1.86 15.37 -22.41
C ILE A 286 -2.95 15.39 -23.49
N MET A 287 -4.23 15.26 -23.11
CA MET A 287 -5.35 15.27 -24.06
C MET A 287 -5.56 16.64 -24.74
N ARG A 288 -5.32 17.75 -24.03
CA ARG A 288 -5.43 19.09 -24.61
C ARG A 288 -4.31 19.40 -25.60
N ASN A 289 -3.12 18.87 -25.33
CA ASN A 289 -1.92 19.14 -26.10
C ASN A 289 -1.64 18.10 -27.18
N SER A 290 -2.34 16.95 -27.17
CA SER A 290 -2.30 15.96 -28.25
C SER A 290 -3.26 16.34 -29.36
N ASN A 291 -2.84 16.18 -30.63
CA ASN A 291 -3.71 16.33 -31.81
C ASN A 291 -4.74 15.18 -31.93
N LEU A 292 -4.94 14.42 -30.87
CA LEU A 292 -5.81 13.26 -30.83
C LEU A 292 -7.15 13.61 -30.16
N THR A 293 -8.24 13.31 -30.81
CA THR A 293 -9.59 13.39 -30.22
C THR A 293 -10.14 11.99 -30.00
N ILE A 294 -10.60 11.72 -28.78
CA ILE A 294 -11.32 10.46 -28.48
C ILE A 294 -12.79 10.65 -28.89
N GLY A 295 -13.16 10.08 -30.02
CA GLY A 295 -14.53 10.03 -30.51
C GLY A 295 -15.23 8.73 -30.09
N ARG A 296 -16.54 8.64 -30.39
CA ARG A 296 -17.37 7.46 -30.11
C ARG A 296 -16.90 6.18 -30.85
N LEU A 297 -16.01 6.31 -31.82
CA LEU A 297 -15.45 5.26 -32.69
C LEU A 297 -13.95 5.01 -32.48
N GLY A 298 -13.30 5.63 -31.46
CA GLY A 298 -11.88 5.46 -31.19
C GLY A 298 -11.11 6.78 -31.19
N ILE A 299 -9.78 6.69 -31.22
CA ILE A 299 -8.86 7.82 -31.27
C ILE A 299 -8.81 8.32 -32.73
N MET A 300 -9.16 9.58 -32.96
CA MET A 300 -9.10 10.23 -34.28
C MET A 300 -8.14 11.39 -34.21
N GLU A 301 -7.31 11.54 -35.23
CA GLU A 301 -6.45 12.70 -35.39
C GLU A 301 -7.32 13.91 -35.77
N LYS A 302 -7.10 15.07 -35.11
CA LYS A 302 -7.69 16.31 -35.55
C LYS A 302 -7.08 16.69 -36.89
N GLU A 303 -7.88 16.94 -37.92
CA GLU A 303 -7.39 17.64 -39.11
C GLU A 303 -6.86 19.01 -38.68
N GLU A 304 -5.54 19.18 -38.79
CA GLU A 304 -4.89 20.48 -38.54
C GLU A 304 -5.32 21.49 -39.61
N ASP A 305 -5.87 22.60 -39.14
CA ASP A 305 -5.95 23.81 -39.98
C ASP A 305 -4.51 24.30 -40.22
N THR A 306 -3.97 23.96 -41.37
CA THR A 306 -2.58 24.13 -41.80
C THR A 306 -2.09 25.59 -41.75
N ILE A 307 -2.96 26.57 -41.55
CA ILE A 307 -2.66 28.00 -41.48
C ILE A 307 -2.36 28.45 -40.03
N GLU A 308 -2.99 27.86 -39.05
CA GLU A 308 -2.82 28.23 -37.63
C GLU A 308 -1.51 27.65 -37.04
N SER A 309 -1.07 26.49 -37.50
CA SER A 309 0.22 25.85 -37.09
C SER A 309 1.45 26.65 -37.65
N ILE A 310 1.33 27.31 -38.80
CA ILE A 310 2.41 28.13 -39.37
C ILE A 310 2.54 29.46 -38.63
N LEU A 311 1.48 29.97 -38.01
CA LEU A 311 1.46 31.27 -37.32
C LEU A 311 1.92 31.23 -35.87
N HIS A 312 1.96 30.04 -35.23
CA HIS A 312 2.22 29.88 -33.81
C HIS A 312 3.27 28.79 -33.48
N GLN A 313 4.37 28.72 -34.19
CA GLN A 313 5.49 27.78 -33.96
C GLN A 313 5.95 27.76 -32.48
N ASP A 314 6.05 28.95 -31.84
CA ASP A 314 6.44 29.06 -30.42
C ASP A 314 5.40 28.46 -29.46
N ALA A 315 4.13 28.36 -29.88
CA ALA A 315 3.07 27.78 -29.07
C ALA A 315 3.08 26.23 -29.10
N ASP A 316 3.45 25.68 -30.26
CA ASP A 316 3.55 24.22 -30.44
C ASP A 316 4.80 23.67 -29.74
N GLU A 317 5.92 24.42 -29.77
CA GLU A 317 7.14 24.07 -29.04
C GLU A 317 6.90 24.05 -27.52
N LYS A 318 6.20 25.04 -26.97
CA LYS A 318 5.78 25.06 -25.53
C LYS A 318 4.78 23.95 -25.16
N ARG A 319 3.86 23.59 -26.07
CA ARG A 319 2.94 22.47 -25.86
C ARG A 319 3.68 21.14 -25.81
N MET A 320 4.64 20.96 -26.69
CA MET A 320 5.48 19.76 -26.77
C MET A 320 6.35 19.62 -25.52
N GLU A 321 6.96 20.72 -25.07
CA GLU A 321 7.74 20.77 -23.82
C GLU A 321 6.89 20.44 -22.58
N GLN A 322 5.67 20.98 -22.49
CA GLN A 322 4.73 20.65 -21.40
C GLN A 322 4.28 19.19 -21.44
N MET A 323 4.07 18.63 -22.63
CA MET A 323 3.70 17.23 -22.79
C MET A 323 4.88 16.30 -22.38
N GLU A 324 6.10 16.63 -22.80
CA GLU A 324 7.30 15.89 -22.39
C GLU A 324 7.51 15.93 -20.86
N GLU A 325 7.30 17.09 -20.22
CA GLU A 325 7.37 17.20 -18.76
C GLU A 325 6.35 16.30 -18.05
N LYS A 326 5.11 16.24 -18.55
CA LYS A 326 4.04 15.39 -17.98
C LYS A 326 4.32 13.91 -18.19
N VAL A 327 4.79 13.52 -19.37
CA VAL A 327 5.21 12.13 -19.65
C VAL A 327 6.39 11.76 -18.75
N ARG A 328 7.38 12.64 -18.61
CA ARG A 328 8.52 12.43 -17.69
C ARG A 328 8.05 12.23 -16.25
N LYS A 329 7.12 13.06 -15.77
CA LYS A 329 6.54 12.90 -14.43
C LYS A 329 5.84 11.55 -14.25
N MET A 330 5.11 11.09 -15.26
CA MET A 330 4.47 9.77 -15.22
C MET A 330 5.50 8.62 -15.21
N MET A 331 6.58 8.75 -16.01
CA MET A 331 7.70 7.81 -15.99
C MET A 331 8.43 7.79 -14.64
N ASP A 332 8.61 8.96 -14.02
CA ASP A 332 9.22 9.04 -12.69
C ASP A 332 8.33 8.39 -11.62
N MET A 333 7.02 8.53 -11.69
CA MET A 333 6.08 7.80 -10.83
C MET A 333 6.23 6.28 -11.02
N GLN A 334 6.31 5.81 -12.27
CA GLN A 334 6.51 4.39 -12.57
C GLN A 334 7.85 3.85 -12.03
N LYS A 335 8.94 4.62 -12.21
CA LYS A 335 10.27 4.28 -11.64
C LYS A 335 10.26 4.21 -10.12
N GLN A 336 9.44 5.02 -9.47
CA GLN A 336 9.24 5.01 -8.02
C GLN A 336 8.39 3.82 -7.55
N GLY A 337 7.68 3.13 -8.46
CA GLY A 337 6.91 1.92 -8.16
C GLY A 337 5.40 2.06 -8.38
N SER A 338 4.89 3.24 -8.73
CA SER A 338 3.45 3.46 -8.97
C SER A 338 2.93 2.65 -10.17
N ASP A 339 1.71 2.13 -10.06
CA ASP A 339 1.02 1.43 -11.14
C ASP A 339 0.29 2.41 -12.07
N ILE A 340 1.01 2.97 -13.01
CA ILE A 340 0.48 3.96 -13.97
C ILE A 340 -0.50 3.36 -14.99
N TYR A 341 -0.56 2.04 -15.10
CA TYR A 341 -1.39 1.33 -16.09
C TYR A 341 -2.77 0.92 -15.53
N PHE A 342 -2.95 0.94 -14.22
CA PHE A 342 -4.17 0.46 -13.55
C PHE A 342 -5.47 1.04 -14.15
N GLY A 343 -5.54 2.36 -14.33
CA GLY A 343 -6.74 3.03 -14.83
C GLY A 343 -7.12 2.63 -16.26
N GLY A 344 -6.13 2.45 -17.14
CA GLY A 344 -6.35 2.03 -18.52
C GLY A 344 -6.83 0.59 -18.62
N PHE A 345 -6.15 -0.32 -17.92
CA PHE A 345 -6.45 -1.76 -18.00
C PHE A 345 -7.65 -2.20 -17.15
N SER A 346 -8.03 -1.47 -16.12
CA SER A 346 -9.17 -1.82 -15.26
C SER A 346 -10.49 -1.97 -16.06
N GLN A 347 -10.71 -1.14 -17.07
CA GLN A 347 -11.89 -1.23 -17.95
C GLN A 347 -11.84 -2.46 -18.87
N MET A 348 -10.65 -2.93 -19.23
CA MET A 348 -10.42 -4.08 -20.11
C MET A 348 -10.61 -5.41 -19.38
N LYS A 349 -10.67 -5.43 -18.04
CA LYS A 349 -10.98 -6.63 -17.25
C LYS A 349 -12.43 -7.10 -17.39
N ARG A 350 -13.24 -6.42 -18.20
CA ARG A 350 -14.60 -6.85 -18.56
C ARG A 350 -14.65 -7.86 -19.72
N PHE A 351 -13.52 -8.20 -20.34
CA PHE A 351 -13.48 -9.29 -21.32
C PHE A 351 -13.95 -10.61 -20.69
N PRO A 352 -14.70 -11.47 -21.42
CA PRO A 352 -15.20 -12.74 -20.90
C PRO A 352 -14.12 -13.66 -20.35
N PHE A 353 -12.89 -13.52 -20.81
CA PHE A 353 -11.72 -14.20 -20.30
C PHE A 353 -11.56 -14.07 -18.77
N PHE A 354 -11.83 -12.91 -18.23
CA PHE A 354 -11.70 -12.61 -16.79
C PHE A 354 -12.90 -13.06 -15.94
N ASN A 355 -13.91 -13.70 -16.54
CA ASN A 355 -14.96 -14.35 -15.77
C ASN A 355 -14.44 -15.57 -15.00
N ASP A 356 -13.42 -16.25 -15.56
CA ASP A 356 -12.77 -17.37 -14.93
C ASP A 356 -11.63 -16.90 -14.03
N MET A 357 -11.69 -17.27 -12.74
CA MET A 357 -10.72 -16.84 -11.72
C MET A 357 -9.29 -17.22 -12.09
N VAL A 358 -9.08 -18.40 -12.64
CA VAL A 358 -7.76 -18.95 -13.03
C VAL A 358 -7.01 -18.01 -13.96
N ASN A 359 -7.74 -17.35 -14.87
CA ASN A 359 -7.18 -16.48 -15.89
C ASN A 359 -6.55 -15.17 -15.32
N TRP A 360 -6.85 -14.82 -14.06
CA TRP A 360 -6.19 -13.70 -13.39
C TRP A 360 -4.78 -14.04 -12.91
N PHE A 361 -4.47 -15.32 -12.77
CA PHE A 361 -3.18 -15.84 -12.28
C PHE A 361 -2.37 -16.54 -13.35
N THR A 362 -2.97 -16.82 -14.52
CA THR A 362 -2.32 -17.52 -15.63
C THR A 362 -1.25 -16.63 -16.26
N PRO A 363 0.03 -17.05 -16.25
CA PRO A 363 1.08 -16.34 -16.97
C PRO A 363 0.74 -16.22 -18.46
N PHE A 364 1.16 -15.10 -19.07
CA PHE A 364 0.90 -14.88 -20.48
C PHE A 364 1.73 -15.83 -21.36
N TYR A 365 1.06 -16.55 -22.27
CA TYR A 365 1.71 -17.33 -23.32
C TYR A 365 0.84 -17.36 -24.58
N LEU A 366 1.48 -17.25 -25.75
CA LEU A 366 0.78 -17.10 -27.03
C LEU A 366 -0.12 -18.27 -27.40
N ASN A 367 0.27 -19.49 -27.02
CA ASN A 367 -0.51 -20.69 -27.34
C ASN A 367 -1.73 -20.88 -26.42
N HIS A 368 -2.03 -19.91 -25.57
CA HIS A 368 -3.23 -19.96 -24.75
C HIS A 368 -4.48 -20.05 -25.63
N PRO A 369 -5.39 -21.01 -25.38
CA PRO A 369 -6.57 -21.24 -26.24
C PRO A 369 -7.40 -19.99 -26.51
N ALA A 370 -7.55 -19.10 -25.53
CA ALA A 370 -8.30 -17.86 -25.65
C ALA A 370 -7.68 -16.83 -26.61
N LEU A 371 -6.38 -16.93 -26.92
CA LEU A 371 -5.69 -16.02 -27.84
C LEU A 371 -5.77 -16.42 -29.30
N ARG A 372 -6.29 -17.61 -29.65
CA ARG A 372 -6.40 -18.07 -31.03
C ARG A 372 -7.11 -17.10 -31.97
N PRO A 373 -8.26 -16.50 -31.58
CA PRO A 373 -8.92 -15.52 -32.44
C PRO A 373 -8.03 -14.29 -32.71
N VAL A 374 -7.28 -13.85 -31.70
CA VAL A 374 -6.32 -12.75 -31.79
C VAL A 374 -5.22 -13.08 -32.79
N ILE A 375 -4.56 -14.23 -32.62
CA ILE A 375 -3.44 -14.69 -33.45
C ILE A 375 -3.89 -14.91 -34.90
N SER A 376 -5.06 -15.52 -35.12
CA SER A 376 -5.61 -15.74 -36.46
C SER A 376 -5.88 -14.43 -37.21
N LYS A 377 -6.26 -13.35 -36.51
CA LYS A 377 -6.51 -12.04 -37.12
C LYS A 377 -5.24 -11.24 -37.37
N LEU A 378 -4.24 -11.39 -36.49
CA LEU A 378 -2.96 -10.68 -36.60
C LEU A 378 -2.10 -11.21 -37.77
N GLY A 379 -2.15 -12.51 -38.05
CA GLY A 379 -1.35 -13.16 -39.07
C GLY A 379 0.14 -13.28 -38.75
N ASP A 380 0.78 -12.25 -38.24
CA ASP A 380 2.15 -12.25 -37.72
C ASP A 380 2.15 -11.91 -36.21
N THR A 381 2.76 -12.78 -35.43
CA THR A 381 2.85 -12.65 -33.96
C THR A 381 4.08 -11.88 -33.48
N LYS A 382 5.01 -11.53 -34.38
CA LYS A 382 6.27 -10.86 -34.01
C LYS A 382 6.04 -9.55 -33.26
N PHE A 383 5.11 -8.73 -33.75
CA PHE A 383 4.73 -7.48 -33.11
C PHE A 383 4.20 -7.71 -31.69
N LEU A 384 3.26 -8.65 -31.54
CA LEU A 384 2.68 -8.95 -30.22
C LEU A 384 3.77 -9.47 -29.26
N ASN A 385 4.64 -10.35 -29.73
CA ASN A 385 5.79 -10.83 -28.95
C ASN A 385 6.68 -9.68 -28.49
N THR A 386 7.08 -8.82 -29.40
CA THR A 386 7.99 -7.72 -29.09
C THR A 386 7.39 -6.78 -28.03
N ILE A 387 6.09 -6.45 -28.13
CA ILE A 387 5.42 -5.65 -27.11
C ILE A 387 5.37 -6.39 -25.79
N MET A 388 4.99 -7.67 -25.78
CA MET A 388 4.84 -8.43 -24.55
C MET A 388 6.18 -8.64 -23.83
N GLU A 389 7.26 -8.86 -24.57
CA GLU A 389 8.60 -9.01 -24.01
C GLU A 389 9.17 -7.71 -23.43
N ARG A 390 8.87 -6.57 -24.08
CA ARG A 390 9.43 -5.26 -23.68
C ARG A 390 8.53 -4.42 -22.77
N SER A 391 7.25 -4.79 -22.61
CA SER A 391 6.33 -4.04 -21.77
C SER A 391 6.45 -4.41 -20.30
N ASN A 392 6.28 -3.41 -19.42
CA ASN A 392 6.15 -3.60 -17.99
C ASN A 392 4.71 -3.95 -17.56
N PHE A 393 3.92 -4.56 -18.46
CA PHE A 393 2.56 -4.99 -18.15
C PHE A 393 2.59 -6.25 -17.27
N CYS A 394 1.71 -6.29 -16.28
CA CYS A 394 1.45 -7.54 -15.56
C CYS A 394 0.76 -8.58 -16.48
N GLU A 395 0.80 -9.84 -16.09
CA GLU A 395 0.35 -10.95 -16.94
C GLU A 395 -1.10 -10.79 -17.40
N SER A 396 -1.99 -10.39 -16.50
CA SER A 396 -3.40 -10.16 -16.84
C SER A 396 -3.62 -8.95 -17.77
N ASP A 397 -2.75 -7.93 -17.71
CA ASP A 397 -2.82 -6.77 -18.61
C ASP A 397 -2.33 -7.14 -20.03
N ARG A 398 -1.35 -8.03 -20.15
CA ARG A 398 -0.92 -8.58 -21.45
C ARG A 398 -2.07 -9.25 -22.18
N TYR A 399 -2.88 -10.07 -21.48
CA TYR A 399 -4.11 -10.63 -22.07
C TYR A 399 -5.11 -9.54 -22.45
N SER A 400 -5.34 -8.56 -21.57
CA SER A 400 -6.25 -7.45 -21.85
C SER A 400 -5.84 -6.66 -23.09
N PHE A 401 -4.54 -6.38 -23.24
CA PHE A 401 -3.99 -5.70 -24.39
C PHE A 401 -4.18 -6.51 -25.69
N ALA A 402 -3.91 -7.82 -25.65
CA ALA A 402 -4.09 -8.71 -26.80
C ALA A 402 -5.56 -8.71 -27.28
N PHE A 403 -6.53 -8.81 -26.38
CA PHE A 403 -7.96 -8.76 -26.72
C PHE A 403 -8.39 -7.38 -27.21
N ALA A 404 -7.87 -6.30 -26.63
CA ALA A 404 -8.17 -4.96 -27.12
C ALA A 404 -7.61 -4.73 -28.53
N LEU A 405 -6.40 -5.22 -28.81
CA LEU A 405 -5.77 -5.15 -30.11
C LEU A 405 -6.60 -5.90 -31.18
N GLU A 406 -7.17 -7.07 -30.85
CA GLU A 406 -8.06 -7.81 -31.72
C GLU A 406 -9.26 -6.97 -32.20
N GLN A 407 -9.83 -6.15 -31.31
CA GLN A 407 -11.00 -5.33 -31.63
C GLN A 407 -10.67 -4.16 -32.57
N ILE A 408 -9.49 -3.57 -32.42
CA ILE A 408 -9.12 -2.35 -33.17
C ILE A 408 -8.33 -2.62 -34.45
N ILE A 409 -7.69 -3.79 -34.58
CA ILE A 409 -6.73 -4.05 -35.67
C ILE A 409 -7.35 -3.91 -37.07
N ASN A 410 -8.63 -4.26 -37.22
CA ASN A 410 -9.34 -4.12 -38.49
C ASN A 410 -9.68 -2.67 -38.86
N GLN A 411 -9.63 -1.76 -37.89
CA GLN A 411 -9.94 -0.35 -38.04
C GLN A 411 -8.68 0.51 -38.22
N LEU A 412 -7.49 -0.07 -37.99
CA LEU A 412 -6.23 0.63 -38.13
C LEU A 412 -5.84 0.77 -39.63
N PRO A 413 -5.44 1.95 -40.08
CA PRO A 413 -4.83 2.17 -41.42
C PRO A 413 -3.62 1.28 -41.64
N SER A 414 -3.35 0.90 -42.89
CA SER A 414 -2.22 0.03 -43.26
C SER A 414 -0.88 0.60 -42.81
N ASP A 415 -0.72 1.92 -42.92
CA ASP A 415 0.49 2.66 -42.56
C ASP A 415 0.76 2.59 -41.04
N ILE A 416 -0.32 2.62 -40.23
CA ILE A 416 -0.20 2.45 -38.77
C ILE A 416 0.13 1.00 -38.40
N LYS A 417 -0.36 0.01 -39.15
CA LYS A 417 0.00 -1.40 -38.93
C LYS A 417 1.49 -1.67 -39.18
N GLU A 418 2.10 -0.98 -40.15
CA GLU A 418 3.54 -1.05 -40.43
C GLU A 418 4.35 -0.31 -39.37
N VAL A 419 3.87 0.87 -38.91
CA VAL A 419 4.53 1.68 -37.85
C VAL A 419 4.44 0.99 -36.50
N ILE A 420 3.33 0.34 -36.18
CA ILE A 420 3.14 -0.46 -34.97
C ILE A 420 4.18 -1.59 -34.85
N GLY A 421 4.66 -2.13 -35.97
CA GLY A 421 5.76 -3.12 -36.03
C GLY A 421 7.16 -2.52 -35.99
N SER A 422 7.32 -1.21 -36.01
CA SER A 422 8.63 -0.56 -36.04
C SER A 422 9.17 -0.18 -34.64
N ASP A 423 10.50 -0.22 -34.50
CA ASP A 423 11.19 0.16 -33.26
C ASP A 423 10.91 1.63 -32.82
N ALA A 424 10.40 2.47 -33.72
CA ALA A 424 10.13 3.88 -33.44
C ALA A 424 8.94 4.09 -32.47
N MET A 425 7.93 3.21 -32.47
CA MET A 425 6.80 3.28 -31.52
C MET A 425 7.11 2.63 -30.17
N LEU A 426 8.12 1.80 -30.12
CA LEU A 426 8.56 1.10 -28.91
C LEU A 426 9.56 1.92 -28.08
N GLY A 427 10.07 3.04 -28.61
CA GLY A 427 11.11 3.85 -27.97
C GLY A 427 10.86 4.24 -26.53
N PRO A 428 9.70 4.79 -26.15
CA PRO A 428 9.41 5.14 -24.74
C PRO A 428 9.09 3.91 -23.87
N LEU A 429 8.67 2.79 -24.47
CA LEU A 429 8.33 1.54 -23.76
C LEU A 429 9.54 0.59 -23.64
N ALA A 430 10.61 0.85 -24.36
CA ALA A 430 11.70 -0.10 -24.61
C ALA A 430 12.96 0.10 -23.74
N GLU A 431 13.03 1.11 -22.89
CA GLU A 431 14.24 1.42 -22.11
C GLU A 431 14.25 0.83 -20.69
N SER A 432 13.77 -0.38 -20.47
CA SER A 432 14.08 -1.07 -19.23
C SER A 432 14.88 -2.34 -19.53
N ASP A 433 16.19 -2.27 -19.35
CA ASP A 433 17.10 -3.41 -19.32
C ASP A 433 16.79 -4.41 -18.17
N ASP A 434 15.78 -4.13 -17.33
CA ASP A 434 15.49 -4.80 -16.06
C ASP A 434 14.15 -5.58 -16.05
N VAL A 435 13.58 -5.97 -17.20
CA VAL A 435 12.27 -6.66 -17.25
C VAL A 435 12.32 -8.04 -16.55
N GLU A 436 13.47 -8.69 -16.49
CA GLU A 436 13.67 -9.99 -15.82
C GLU A 436 14.22 -9.89 -14.39
N ASP A 437 14.41 -8.67 -13.83
CA ASP A 437 14.86 -8.53 -12.45
C ASP A 437 13.78 -9.00 -11.46
N ALA A 438 14.21 -9.65 -10.39
CA ALA A 438 13.36 -10.15 -9.30
C ALA A 438 12.36 -9.10 -8.76
N ILE A 439 12.78 -7.84 -8.70
CA ILE A 439 11.95 -6.71 -8.23
C ILE A 439 10.81 -6.44 -9.23
N SER A 440 11.10 -6.48 -10.52
CA SER A 440 10.12 -6.25 -11.59
C SER A 440 9.12 -7.40 -11.68
N ILE A 441 9.60 -8.66 -11.66
CA ILE A 441 8.76 -9.87 -11.66
C ILE A 441 7.78 -9.84 -10.47
N ARG A 442 8.27 -9.52 -9.28
CA ARG A 442 7.43 -9.44 -8.09
C ARG A 442 6.41 -8.31 -8.18
N ARG A 443 6.81 -7.14 -8.68
CA ARG A 443 5.90 -5.99 -8.88
C ARG A 443 4.76 -6.33 -9.83
N THR A 444 5.03 -6.95 -10.97
CA THR A 444 3.99 -7.34 -11.94
C THR A 444 3.03 -8.37 -11.33
N TYR A 445 3.52 -9.33 -10.55
CA TYR A 445 2.66 -10.29 -9.86
C TYR A 445 1.79 -9.63 -8.79
N LEU A 446 2.31 -8.65 -8.04
CA LEU A 446 1.51 -7.86 -7.09
C LEU A 446 0.43 -7.03 -7.78
N GLN A 447 0.71 -6.51 -8.97
CA GLN A 447 -0.29 -5.82 -9.78
C GLN A 447 -1.41 -6.77 -10.22
N ASP A 448 -1.09 -8.02 -10.62
CA ASP A 448 -2.11 -9.04 -10.93
C ASP A 448 -2.96 -9.37 -9.70
N LEU A 449 -2.35 -9.57 -8.53
CA LEU A 449 -3.05 -9.81 -7.27
C LEU A 449 -3.97 -8.63 -6.91
N TYR A 450 -3.46 -7.38 -6.97
CA TYR A 450 -4.26 -6.21 -6.67
C TYR A 450 -5.47 -6.08 -7.60
N ARG A 451 -5.27 -6.30 -8.93
CA ARG A 451 -6.35 -6.29 -9.91
C ARG A 451 -7.38 -7.38 -9.63
N PHE A 452 -6.95 -8.59 -9.27
CA PHE A 452 -7.86 -9.67 -8.89
C PHE A 452 -8.74 -9.27 -7.70
N PHE A 453 -8.15 -8.88 -6.59
CA PHE A 453 -8.88 -8.52 -5.38
C PHE A 453 -9.77 -7.29 -5.56
N ARG A 454 -9.45 -6.41 -6.50
CA ARG A 454 -10.19 -5.17 -6.74
C ARG A 454 -11.29 -5.30 -7.79
N LEU A 455 -11.10 -6.12 -8.80
CA LEU A 455 -11.92 -6.11 -10.02
C LEU A 455 -12.66 -7.43 -10.28
N TYR A 456 -12.25 -8.53 -9.64
CA TYR A 456 -12.94 -9.81 -9.83
C TYR A 456 -14.34 -9.77 -9.23
N HIS A 457 -15.33 -10.27 -9.96
CA HIS A 457 -16.75 -10.11 -9.62
C HIS A 457 -17.19 -10.76 -8.31
N THR A 458 -16.47 -11.75 -7.79
CA THR A 458 -16.67 -12.38 -6.47
C THR A 458 -15.48 -12.17 -5.53
N ALA A 459 -14.70 -11.10 -5.71
CA ALA A 459 -13.55 -10.79 -4.87
C ALA A 459 -13.89 -10.72 -3.37
N ASN A 460 -15.11 -10.30 -3.04
CA ASN A 460 -15.60 -10.24 -1.64
C ASN A 460 -15.73 -11.60 -0.96
N ASP A 461 -15.64 -12.71 -1.70
CA ASP A 461 -15.64 -14.08 -1.15
C ASP A 461 -14.26 -14.48 -0.60
N PHE A 462 -13.24 -13.64 -0.79
CA PHE A 462 -11.86 -13.85 -0.39
C PHE A 462 -11.42 -12.84 0.67
N ILE A 463 -10.43 -13.23 1.47
CA ILE A 463 -9.71 -12.28 2.33
C ILE A 463 -8.85 -11.39 1.43
N ASN A 464 -9.15 -10.10 1.39
CA ASN A 464 -8.43 -9.13 0.59
C ASN A 464 -7.29 -8.48 1.41
N PRO A 465 -6.02 -8.77 1.12
CA PRO A 465 -4.90 -8.25 1.90
C PRO A 465 -4.64 -6.74 1.65
N PHE A 466 -5.24 -6.15 0.61
CA PHE A 466 -5.05 -4.74 0.27
C PHE A 466 -6.10 -3.80 0.90
N GLU A 467 -7.13 -4.34 1.54
CA GLU A 467 -8.15 -3.55 2.25
C GLU A 467 -7.87 -3.50 3.75
N ASP A 468 -8.17 -2.34 4.36
CA ASP A 468 -8.22 -2.22 5.81
C ASP A 468 -9.51 -2.88 6.31
N ASN A 469 -9.45 -4.18 6.55
CA ASN A 469 -10.59 -4.96 7.05
C ASN A 469 -10.92 -4.67 8.53
N GLY A 470 -10.65 -3.45 9.00
CA GLY A 470 -10.81 -3.04 10.39
C GLY A 470 -10.21 -4.08 11.34
N LYS A 471 -9.41 -3.69 12.30
CA LYS A 471 -8.66 -4.57 13.23
C LYS A 471 -9.53 -5.70 13.83
N GLY A 472 -9.83 -6.70 13.03
CA GLY A 472 -10.30 -8.01 13.46
C GLY A 472 -9.06 -8.90 13.58
N ASP A 473 -8.98 -9.65 14.68
CA ASP A 473 -7.77 -10.32 15.16
C ASP A 473 -7.10 -11.31 14.18
N PHE A 474 -7.60 -11.48 12.94
CA PHE A 474 -7.18 -12.59 12.06
C PHE A 474 -7.22 -12.26 10.56
N VAL A 475 -6.86 -11.05 10.17
CA VAL A 475 -6.87 -10.67 8.73
C VAL A 475 -5.44 -10.45 8.24
N ALA A 476 -5.09 -11.11 7.13
CA ALA A 476 -3.86 -10.83 6.42
C ALA A 476 -3.89 -9.37 5.94
N ASP A 477 -2.96 -8.56 6.45
CA ASP A 477 -2.71 -7.21 5.97
C ASP A 477 -1.37 -7.21 5.22
N THR A 478 -1.20 -6.27 4.32
CA THR A 478 0.06 -6.10 3.61
C THR A 478 1.16 -5.51 4.48
N PHE A 479 0.87 -4.98 5.67
CA PHE A 479 1.88 -4.38 6.56
C PHE A 479 2.50 -5.40 7.53
N PHE A 480 3.08 -6.47 6.98
CA PHE A 480 3.63 -7.59 7.74
C PHE A 480 4.86 -7.25 8.60
N PHE A 481 5.53 -6.11 8.38
CA PHE A 481 6.62 -5.63 9.22
C PHE A 481 6.20 -5.35 10.68
N THR A 482 4.90 -5.20 10.93
CA THR A 482 4.35 -4.97 12.27
C THR A 482 3.91 -6.27 12.96
N TYR A 483 3.91 -7.40 12.26
CA TYR A 483 3.48 -8.67 12.83
C TYR A 483 4.42 -9.20 13.91
N LYS A 484 3.84 -9.80 14.96
CA LYS A 484 4.59 -10.40 16.08
C LYS A 484 5.58 -11.47 15.61
N SER A 485 5.20 -12.27 14.61
CA SER A 485 6.04 -13.31 14.03
C SER A 485 7.38 -12.80 13.49
N PHE A 486 7.45 -11.52 13.10
CA PHE A 486 8.66 -10.88 12.59
C PHE A 486 9.42 -10.04 13.65
N MET A 487 8.81 -9.79 14.82
CA MET A 487 9.47 -9.01 15.87
C MET A 487 10.62 -9.79 16.52
N GLY A 488 11.72 -9.10 16.83
CA GLY A 488 12.90 -9.72 17.42
C GLY A 488 13.64 -10.67 16.48
N THR A 489 13.42 -10.55 15.18
CA THR A 489 14.15 -11.28 14.13
C THR A 489 15.15 -10.37 13.44
N GLY A 490 15.97 -10.91 12.52
CA GLY A 490 16.87 -10.10 11.67
C GLY A 490 16.15 -9.06 10.79
N LEU A 491 14.83 -9.09 10.72
CA LEU A 491 14.04 -8.05 10.04
C LEU A 491 14.15 -6.69 10.76
N ASP A 492 14.36 -6.68 12.07
CA ASP A 492 14.50 -5.44 12.85
C ASP A 492 15.68 -4.59 12.35
N ASP A 493 16.72 -5.19 11.80
CA ASP A 493 17.89 -4.49 11.25
C ASP A 493 17.55 -3.59 10.04
N VAL A 494 16.46 -3.87 9.36
CA VAL A 494 16.02 -3.11 8.17
C VAL A 494 14.79 -2.23 8.43
N LYS A 495 14.12 -2.35 9.59
CA LYS A 495 12.95 -1.55 9.95
C LYS A 495 13.23 -0.04 9.94
N LEU A 496 14.42 0.38 10.34
CA LEU A 496 14.78 1.80 10.30
C LEU A 496 14.83 2.37 8.87
N ARG A 497 15.18 1.55 7.89
CA ARG A 497 15.11 1.94 6.47
C ARG A 497 13.67 2.12 6.01
N LEU A 498 12.79 1.19 6.39
CA LEU A 498 11.37 1.30 6.12
C LEU A 498 10.76 2.54 6.80
N ALA A 499 11.10 2.80 8.07
CA ALA A 499 10.65 3.98 8.81
C ALA A 499 11.08 5.28 8.10
N SER A 500 12.32 5.33 7.60
CA SER A 500 12.81 6.48 6.82
C SER A 500 12.05 6.65 5.49
N HIS A 501 11.67 5.55 4.84
CA HIS A 501 10.86 5.56 3.63
C HIS A 501 9.45 6.10 3.92
N LEU A 502 8.78 5.59 4.96
CA LEU A 502 7.44 6.03 5.38
C LEU A 502 7.40 7.53 5.72
N TYR A 503 8.41 8.01 6.45
CA TYR A 503 8.54 9.44 6.76
C TYR A 503 8.66 10.29 5.47
N LYS A 504 9.53 9.87 4.53
CA LYS A 504 9.74 10.57 3.26
C LYS A 504 8.46 10.64 2.41
N HIS A 505 7.61 9.63 2.48
CA HIS A 505 6.35 9.54 1.75
C HIS A 505 5.14 10.05 2.56
N HIS A 506 5.36 10.69 3.72
CA HIS A 506 4.33 11.25 4.60
C HIS A 506 3.30 10.22 5.11
N GLN A 507 3.65 8.94 5.17
CA GLN A 507 2.83 7.85 5.72
C GLN A 507 3.01 7.78 7.23
N MET A 508 2.47 8.79 7.95
CA MET A 508 2.76 8.99 9.38
C MET A 508 2.05 7.99 10.28
N THR A 509 0.91 7.45 9.88
CA THR A 509 0.17 6.42 10.63
C THR A 509 0.96 5.11 10.65
N GLU A 510 1.37 4.65 9.49
CA GLU A 510 2.18 3.44 9.31
C GLU A 510 3.55 3.60 9.98
N LEU A 511 4.15 4.79 9.90
CA LEU A 511 5.39 5.11 10.60
C LEU A 511 5.23 4.97 12.11
N ALA A 512 4.17 5.53 12.68
CA ALA A 512 3.90 5.45 14.10
C ALA A 512 3.74 3.99 14.57
N GLU A 513 2.99 3.20 13.81
CA GLU A 513 2.78 1.79 14.08
C GLU A 513 4.11 1.01 14.03
N LEU A 514 4.88 1.17 12.95
CA LEU A 514 6.18 0.49 12.79
C LEU A 514 7.15 0.78 13.94
N LEU A 515 7.26 2.05 14.34
CA LEU A 515 8.19 2.47 15.39
C LEU A 515 7.89 1.86 16.77
N THR A 516 6.67 1.35 16.99
CA THR A 516 6.33 0.61 18.23
C THR A 516 6.85 -0.82 18.25
N THR A 517 7.22 -1.39 17.09
CA THR A 517 7.55 -2.82 16.94
C THR A 517 9.01 -3.15 17.14
N PHE A 518 9.89 -2.16 17.26
CA PHE A 518 11.32 -2.37 17.46
C PHE A 518 11.94 -1.20 18.23
N GLN A 519 13.17 -1.39 18.67
CA GLN A 519 13.99 -0.34 19.29
C GLN A 519 15.35 -0.29 18.61
N SER A 520 15.90 0.91 18.46
CA SER A 520 17.23 1.11 17.89
C SER A 520 18.00 2.19 18.65
N ALA A 521 19.30 1.97 18.81
CA ALA A 521 20.22 2.96 19.37
C ALA A 521 20.66 4.01 18.32
N ASP A 522 20.30 3.83 17.06
CA ASP A 522 20.62 4.76 15.98
C ASP A 522 19.88 6.10 16.22
N PRO A 523 20.58 7.25 16.20
CA PRO A 523 19.96 8.57 16.40
C PRO A 523 18.78 8.84 15.46
N ARG A 524 18.77 8.28 14.23
CA ARG A 524 17.68 8.42 13.28
C ARG A 524 16.36 7.84 13.80
N TYR A 525 16.40 6.78 14.60
CA TYR A 525 15.20 6.22 15.24
C TYR A 525 14.57 7.26 16.17
N ALA A 526 15.37 7.89 17.03
CA ALA A 526 14.89 8.91 17.94
C ALA A 526 14.35 10.14 17.18
N ILE A 527 15.03 10.56 16.10
CA ILE A 527 14.54 11.66 15.26
C ILE A 527 13.14 11.34 14.67
N LEU A 528 12.96 10.14 14.11
CA LEU A 528 11.67 9.71 13.56
C LEU A 528 10.59 9.63 14.64
N MET A 529 10.91 9.12 15.83
CA MET A 529 10.01 9.12 17.00
C MET A 529 9.61 10.54 17.40
N GLY A 530 10.56 11.48 17.40
CA GLY A 530 10.31 12.88 17.68
C GLY A 530 9.32 13.50 16.69
N TYR A 531 9.56 13.37 15.39
CA TYR A 531 8.66 13.88 14.36
C TYR A 531 7.28 13.21 14.38
N THR A 532 7.22 11.91 14.67
CA THR A 532 5.94 11.20 14.84
C THR A 532 5.15 11.77 16.02
N ASN A 533 5.80 12.05 17.15
CA ASN A 533 5.14 12.65 18.30
C ASN A 533 4.66 14.10 18.03
N ILE A 534 5.43 14.90 17.29
CA ILE A 534 4.97 16.24 16.83
C ILE A 534 3.68 16.09 16.00
N ASN A 535 3.68 15.17 15.04
CA ASN A 535 2.53 14.95 14.16
C ASN A 535 1.27 14.47 14.93
N MET A 536 1.47 13.79 16.06
CA MET A 536 0.39 13.37 16.98
C MET A 536 -0.04 14.47 17.97
N GLY A 537 0.52 15.69 17.89
CA GLY A 537 0.26 16.78 18.84
C GLY A 537 0.90 16.57 20.21
N LYS A 538 1.88 15.69 20.34
CA LYS A 538 2.58 15.36 21.59
C LYS A 538 3.96 16.01 21.65
N ALA A 539 4.01 17.33 21.48
CA ALA A 539 5.25 18.09 21.38
C ALA A 539 6.18 17.91 22.58
N GLU A 540 5.65 17.85 23.79
CA GLU A 540 6.45 17.64 25.02
C GLU A 540 7.20 16.31 25.04
N PHE A 541 6.60 15.23 24.50
CA PHE A 541 7.27 13.94 24.38
C PHE A 541 8.34 13.94 23.29
N ALA A 542 8.14 14.73 22.21
CA ALA A 542 9.09 14.84 21.12
C ALA A 542 10.45 15.36 21.58
N TYR A 543 10.50 16.24 22.58
CA TYR A 543 11.74 16.76 23.16
C TYR A 543 12.73 15.68 23.57
N GLN A 544 12.24 14.68 24.31
CA GLN A 544 13.11 13.63 24.88
C GLN A 544 13.81 12.84 23.77
N PHE A 545 13.13 12.63 22.65
CA PHE A 545 13.69 11.92 21.51
C PHE A 545 14.72 12.78 20.79
N PHE A 546 14.46 14.06 20.56
CA PHE A 546 15.44 14.94 19.93
C PHE A 546 16.65 15.17 20.81
N ASP A 547 16.48 15.31 22.13
CA ASP A 547 17.57 15.43 23.08
C ASP A 547 18.45 14.16 23.11
N TYR A 548 17.83 12.97 22.99
CA TYR A 548 18.57 11.73 22.86
C TYR A 548 19.42 11.72 21.58
N ALA A 549 18.85 12.10 20.45
CA ALA A 549 19.58 12.17 19.19
C ALA A 549 20.73 13.19 19.23
N LEU A 550 20.50 14.38 19.81
CA LEU A 550 21.49 15.44 19.94
C LEU A 550 22.63 15.12 20.93
N LYS A 551 22.42 14.20 21.90
CA LYS A 551 23.51 13.70 22.74
C LYS A 551 24.51 12.86 21.95
N ALA A 552 24.03 12.12 20.94
CA ALA A 552 24.89 11.32 20.07
C ALA A 552 25.51 12.16 18.94
N GLU A 553 24.71 13.06 18.35
CA GLU A 553 25.09 13.91 17.22
C GLU A 553 24.65 15.38 17.48
N PRO A 554 25.47 16.19 18.19
CA PRO A 554 25.08 17.55 18.62
C PRO A 554 24.69 18.50 17.49
N ASP A 555 25.32 18.34 16.31
CA ASP A 555 25.09 19.23 15.15
C ASP A 555 24.09 18.63 14.13
N ASN A 556 23.34 17.59 14.53
CA ASN A 556 22.35 16.99 13.64
C ASN A 556 21.19 17.95 13.35
N GLN A 557 21.20 18.51 12.16
CA GLN A 557 20.21 19.53 11.76
C GLN A 557 18.75 19.03 11.81
N TRP A 558 18.49 17.74 11.51
CA TRP A 558 17.13 17.19 11.60
C TRP A 558 16.64 17.16 13.05
N ALA A 559 17.50 16.78 13.98
CA ALA A 559 17.18 16.77 15.39
C ALA A 559 16.99 18.18 15.94
N LEU A 560 17.85 19.15 15.56
CA LEU A 560 17.71 20.55 15.93
C LEU A 560 16.42 21.15 15.36
N LYS A 561 16.12 20.96 14.07
CA LYS A 561 14.87 21.43 13.45
C LYS A 561 13.63 20.87 14.12
N GLY A 562 13.65 19.57 14.42
CA GLY A 562 12.56 18.90 15.13
C GLY A 562 12.38 19.44 16.55
N LYS A 563 13.47 19.59 17.29
CA LYS A 563 13.44 20.17 18.65
C LYS A 563 12.92 21.60 18.66
N ALA A 564 13.41 22.44 17.73
CA ALA A 564 12.95 23.81 17.61
C ALA A 564 11.46 23.92 17.30
N ARG A 565 10.96 23.05 16.41
CA ARG A 565 9.53 22.99 16.11
C ARG A 565 8.72 22.50 17.30
N ALA A 566 9.15 21.42 17.94
CA ALA A 566 8.49 20.91 19.15
C ALA A 566 8.44 21.97 20.28
N ALA A 567 9.48 22.78 20.38
CA ALA A 567 9.54 23.89 21.31
C ALA A 567 8.48 24.96 21.01
N LEU A 568 8.33 25.35 19.75
CA LEU A 568 7.28 26.31 19.35
C LEU A 568 5.87 25.73 19.59
N ASP A 569 5.66 24.45 19.21
CA ASP A 569 4.36 23.78 19.37
C ASP A 569 3.99 23.56 20.85
N ALA A 570 4.98 23.47 21.75
CA ALA A 570 4.83 23.37 23.20
C ALA A 570 4.88 24.72 23.92
N GLU A 571 4.95 25.84 23.18
CA GLU A 571 5.06 27.23 23.73
C GLU A 571 6.31 27.45 24.59
N ASP A 572 7.33 26.60 24.51
CA ASP A 572 8.64 26.80 25.13
C ASP A 572 9.52 27.71 24.25
N TYR A 573 9.17 28.98 24.24
CA TYR A 573 9.81 29.98 23.38
C TYR A 573 11.29 30.20 23.71
N LYS A 574 11.70 29.91 24.97
CA LYS A 574 13.11 30.04 25.39
C LYS A 574 13.96 28.96 24.68
N THR A 575 13.56 27.71 24.77
CA THR A 575 14.24 26.62 24.08
C THR A 575 14.19 26.78 22.57
N ALA A 576 13.06 27.26 22.03
CA ALA A 576 12.95 27.55 20.59
C ALA A 576 13.99 28.59 20.14
N GLU A 577 14.14 29.71 20.86
CA GLU A 577 15.15 30.75 20.58
C GLU A 577 16.58 30.19 20.63
N GLU A 578 16.93 29.43 21.68
CA GLU A 578 18.24 28.82 21.85
C GLU A 578 18.57 27.91 20.68
N VAL A 579 17.66 27.00 20.29
CA VAL A 579 17.89 26.03 19.23
C VAL A 579 17.92 26.66 17.83
N TYR A 580 17.05 27.66 17.56
CA TYR A 580 17.16 28.41 16.30
C TYR A 580 18.44 29.21 16.21
N THR A 581 18.97 29.69 17.34
CA THR A 581 20.29 30.36 17.36
C THR A 581 21.41 29.37 17.03
N GLU A 582 21.33 28.12 17.46
CA GLU A 582 22.28 27.06 17.06
C GLU A 582 22.16 26.73 15.58
N LEU A 583 20.92 26.57 15.08
CA LEU A 583 20.68 26.33 13.64
C LEU A 583 21.26 27.47 12.76
N LEU A 584 21.16 28.73 13.20
CA LEU A 584 21.70 29.88 12.51
C LEU A 584 23.25 29.96 12.57
N LYS A 585 23.89 29.31 13.54
CA LYS A 585 25.36 29.15 13.53
C LYS A 585 25.79 28.16 12.45
N LEU A 586 24.98 27.10 12.20
CA LEU A 586 25.23 26.11 11.16
C LEU A 586 24.89 26.63 9.76
N GLU A 587 23.79 27.36 9.62
CA GLU A 587 23.31 27.97 8.37
C GLU A 587 23.03 29.46 8.55
N PRO A 588 24.05 30.31 8.46
CA PRO A 588 23.90 31.75 8.65
C PRO A 588 22.98 32.38 7.58
N GLY A 589 22.01 33.18 8.02
CA GLY A 589 21.09 33.89 7.13
C GLY A 589 19.94 33.05 6.56
N HIS A 590 19.72 31.85 7.06
CA HIS A 590 18.56 31.04 6.65
C HIS A 590 17.26 31.72 7.05
N LYS A 591 16.44 32.12 6.05
CA LYS A 591 15.23 32.94 6.21
C LYS A 591 14.28 32.38 7.29
N ASN A 592 13.89 31.12 7.16
CA ASN A 592 12.88 30.53 8.05
C ASN A 592 13.39 30.37 9.49
N TYR A 593 14.68 30.08 9.70
CA TYR A 593 15.23 29.99 11.07
C TYR A 593 15.30 31.36 11.72
N THR A 594 15.71 32.39 10.97
CA THR A 594 15.71 33.78 11.45
C THR A 594 14.28 34.22 11.82
N MET A 595 13.31 33.94 10.94
CA MET A 595 11.91 34.29 11.17
C MET A 595 11.33 33.59 12.41
N ASN A 596 11.53 32.26 12.56
CA ASN A 596 11.02 31.50 13.70
C ASN A 596 11.71 31.89 15.02
N ARG A 597 13.02 32.22 14.98
CA ARG A 597 13.70 32.81 16.14
C ARG A 597 13.07 34.15 16.52
N CYS A 598 12.78 35.01 15.55
CA CYS A 598 12.09 36.28 15.79
C CYS A 598 10.72 36.07 16.42
N VAL A 599 9.95 35.08 15.97
CA VAL A 599 8.66 34.70 16.58
C VAL A 599 8.84 34.34 18.07
N ALA A 600 9.82 33.46 18.37
CA ALA A 600 10.12 33.04 19.73
C ALA A 600 10.52 34.23 20.59
N LEU A 601 11.37 35.14 20.12
CA LEU A 601 11.80 36.36 20.81
C LEU A 601 10.62 37.33 21.05
N LEU A 602 9.71 37.47 20.09
CA LEU A 602 8.49 38.29 20.25
C LEU A 602 7.59 37.74 21.34
N LYS A 603 7.36 36.43 21.37
CA LYS A 603 6.57 35.80 22.45
C LYS A 603 7.26 35.84 23.82
N LEU A 604 8.58 36.03 23.88
CA LEU A 604 9.35 36.32 25.11
C LEU A 604 9.36 37.80 25.48
N GLY A 605 8.68 38.69 24.76
CA GLY A 605 8.65 40.12 24.99
C GLY A 605 9.94 40.88 24.60
N ARG A 606 10.88 40.23 23.89
CA ARG A 606 12.19 40.80 23.48
C ARG A 606 12.11 41.49 22.13
N THR A 607 11.14 42.36 21.93
CA THR A 607 10.78 43.00 20.65
C THR A 607 11.92 43.86 20.07
N SER A 608 12.71 44.54 20.93
CA SER A 608 13.82 45.37 20.46
C SER A 608 14.92 44.60 19.70
N GLU A 609 15.08 43.31 20.00
CA GLU A 609 16.15 42.49 19.41
C GLU A 609 15.79 41.96 17.99
N VAL A 610 14.51 41.90 17.64
CA VAL A 610 14.04 41.35 16.38
C VAL A 610 13.82 42.37 15.26
N ARG A 611 13.64 43.65 15.64
CA ARG A 611 13.24 44.70 14.71
C ARG A 611 14.19 44.86 13.51
N GLU A 612 15.48 44.94 13.75
CA GLU A 612 16.48 45.12 12.68
C GLU A 612 16.55 43.88 11.77
N GLU A 613 16.42 42.70 12.34
CA GLU A 613 16.43 41.44 11.57
C GLU A 613 15.20 41.34 10.70
N LEU A 614 14.03 41.65 11.18
CA LEU A 614 12.77 41.58 10.42
C LEU A 614 12.73 42.64 9.31
N PHE A 615 13.23 43.87 9.54
CA PHE A 615 13.36 44.85 8.46
C PHE A 615 14.34 44.36 7.38
N ARG A 616 15.45 43.72 7.75
CA ARG A 616 16.39 43.14 6.80
C ARG A 616 15.75 42.03 5.97
N LEU A 617 14.96 41.15 6.62
CA LEU A 617 14.21 40.08 5.94
C LEU A 617 13.16 40.67 4.98
N ASP A 618 12.40 41.68 5.37
CA ASP A 618 11.40 42.35 4.52
C ASP A 618 12.06 43.00 3.31
N TYR A 619 13.24 43.63 3.49
CA TYR A 619 14.02 44.19 2.39
C TYR A 619 14.53 43.12 1.42
N GLN A 620 14.97 41.96 1.94
CA GLN A 620 15.47 40.85 1.11
C GLN A 620 14.33 40.06 0.44
N TYR A 621 13.17 40.00 1.05
CA TYR A 621 12.01 39.22 0.58
C TYR A 621 10.73 40.07 0.57
N PRO A 622 10.65 41.13 -0.25
CA PRO A 622 9.57 42.11 -0.19
C PRO A 622 8.17 41.57 -0.54
N GLU A 623 8.11 40.46 -1.26
CA GLU A 623 6.85 39.80 -1.64
C GLU A 623 6.44 38.65 -0.69
N ASP A 624 7.23 38.37 0.35
CA ASP A 624 6.94 37.30 1.28
C ASP A 624 5.96 37.75 2.37
N MET A 625 4.70 37.33 2.26
CA MET A 625 3.63 37.68 3.19
C MET A 625 3.87 37.14 4.61
N ASN A 626 4.62 36.03 4.78
CA ASN A 626 4.92 35.52 6.12
C ASN A 626 5.93 36.43 6.86
N VAL A 627 6.91 36.97 6.14
CA VAL A 627 7.82 37.97 6.72
C VAL A 627 7.04 39.22 7.14
N LYS A 628 6.12 39.69 6.27
CA LYS A 628 5.26 40.84 6.59
C LYS A 628 4.37 40.59 7.79
N ARG A 629 3.83 39.40 8.00
CA ARG A 629 3.01 39.04 9.18
C ARG A 629 3.81 39.16 10.46
N VAL A 630 5.00 38.56 10.50
CA VAL A 630 5.86 38.65 11.69
C VAL A 630 6.33 40.06 11.94
N LEU A 631 6.65 40.81 10.88
CA LEU A 631 7.02 42.24 11.00
C LEU A 631 5.84 43.10 11.52
N ALA A 632 4.62 42.87 10.99
CA ALA A 632 3.42 43.58 11.43
C ALA A 632 3.12 43.35 12.93
N TRP A 633 3.25 42.08 13.37
CA TRP A 633 3.11 41.76 14.79
C TRP A 633 4.22 42.39 15.64
N ALA A 634 5.46 42.40 15.18
CA ALA A 634 6.55 43.07 15.86
C ALA A 634 6.31 44.60 15.97
N MET A 635 5.78 45.23 14.92
CA MET A 635 5.43 46.67 14.97
C MET A 635 4.27 46.96 15.91
N LEU A 636 3.28 46.07 15.99
CA LEU A 636 2.20 46.14 16.95
C LEU A 636 2.76 46.04 18.39
N SER A 637 3.58 45.04 18.67
CA SER A 637 4.20 44.84 20.00
C SER A 637 5.23 45.93 20.37
N ASP A 638 5.71 46.74 19.43
CA ASP A 638 6.66 47.85 19.63
C ASP A 638 5.95 49.25 19.66
N ASN A 639 4.63 49.27 19.80
CA ASN A 639 3.83 50.49 19.79
C ASN A 639 3.99 51.37 18.51
N SER A 640 4.32 50.74 17.39
CA SER A 640 4.45 51.40 16.09
C SER A 640 3.20 51.18 15.23
N LEU A 641 2.03 51.61 15.76
CA LEU A 641 0.69 51.31 15.23
C LEU A 641 0.49 51.72 13.77
N ASP A 642 0.97 52.88 13.34
CA ASP A 642 0.83 53.37 11.96
C ASP A 642 1.50 52.40 10.95
N LYS A 643 2.70 51.90 11.30
CA LYS A 643 3.43 50.94 10.45
C LYS A 643 2.76 49.56 10.47
N ALA A 644 2.31 49.12 11.63
CA ALA A 644 1.59 47.85 11.77
C ALA A 644 0.30 47.89 10.92
N SER A 645 -0.48 48.99 11.00
CA SER A 645 -1.70 49.13 10.19
C SER A 645 -1.42 49.05 8.68
N LEU A 646 -0.39 49.74 8.20
CA LEU A 646 -0.01 49.70 6.78
C LEU A 646 0.38 48.26 6.29
N LEU A 647 1.10 47.53 7.14
CA LEU A 647 1.45 46.13 6.83
C LEU A 647 0.21 45.22 6.86
N TYR A 648 -0.68 45.37 7.83
CA TYR A 648 -1.93 44.59 7.85
C TYR A 648 -2.86 44.95 6.69
N ASP A 649 -2.94 46.22 6.26
CA ASP A 649 -3.69 46.58 5.05
C ASP A 649 -3.14 45.88 3.80
N THR A 650 -1.80 45.78 3.69
CA THR A 650 -1.16 45.04 2.62
C THR A 650 -1.49 43.55 2.67
N LEU A 651 -1.46 42.92 3.84
CA LEU A 651 -1.80 41.53 4.04
C LEU A 651 -3.27 41.23 3.70
N LEU A 652 -4.19 42.08 4.17
CA LEU A 652 -5.63 41.94 3.94
C LEU A 652 -6.04 42.12 2.48
N THR A 653 -5.24 42.86 1.67
CA THR A 653 -5.49 43.08 0.25
C THR A 653 -4.86 42.04 -0.66
N SER A 654 -3.93 41.21 -0.16
CA SER A 654 -3.22 40.19 -0.95
C SER A 654 -3.78 38.78 -0.74
N THR A 655 -3.18 38.02 0.14
CA THR A 655 -3.58 36.66 0.51
C THR A 655 -3.74 36.54 2.02
N PRO A 656 -4.83 37.05 2.59
CA PRO A 656 -5.01 37.10 4.04
C PRO A 656 -5.23 35.71 4.63
N ALA A 657 -4.50 35.42 5.71
CA ALA A 657 -4.81 34.34 6.61
C ALA A 657 -5.87 34.80 7.65
N HIS A 658 -6.54 33.89 8.32
CA HIS A 658 -7.56 34.27 9.32
C HIS A 658 -6.94 35.05 10.49
N GLU A 659 -5.72 34.72 10.90
CA GLU A 659 -4.97 35.47 11.95
C GLU A 659 -4.68 36.93 11.57
N ASP A 660 -4.55 37.23 10.27
CA ASP A 660 -4.30 38.61 9.81
C ASP A 660 -5.49 39.51 10.15
N TYR A 661 -6.72 39.01 10.12
CA TYR A 661 -7.92 39.73 10.54
C TYR A 661 -7.93 39.98 12.05
N LEU A 662 -7.54 38.96 12.87
CA LEU A 662 -7.46 39.10 14.32
C LEU A 662 -6.45 40.18 14.71
N ASN A 663 -5.23 40.06 14.18
CA ASN A 663 -4.12 40.94 14.52
C ASN A 663 -4.33 42.39 14.00
N ALA A 664 -4.92 42.53 12.80
CA ALA A 664 -5.36 43.82 12.28
C ALA A 664 -6.46 44.41 13.14
N GLY A 665 -7.37 43.59 13.69
CA GLY A 665 -8.38 43.97 14.64
C GLY A 665 -7.76 44.55 15.91
N TYR A 666 -6.74 43.91 16.48
CA TYR A 666 -5.99 44.45 17.64
C TYR A 666 -5.33 45.78 17.31
N CYS A 667 -4.70 45.91 16.16
CA CYS A 667 -4.06 47.13 15.71
C CYS A 667 -5.06 48.28 15.61
N GLN A 668 -6.21 48.08 14.96
CA GLN A 668 -7.25 49.11 14.84
C GLN A 668 -7.88 49.46 16.17
N TRP A 669 -8.04 48.46 17.06
CA TRP A 669 -8.56 48.70 18.43
C TRP A 669 -7.57 49.54 19.23
N ALA A 670 -6.28 49.21 19.21
CA ALA A 670 -5.23 50.02 19.87
C ALA A 670 -5.14 51.46 19.33
N MET A 671 -5.46 51.67 18.03
CA MET A 671 -5.56 53.01 17.43
C MET A 671 -6.86 53.75 17.80
N GLY A 672 -7.79 53.13 18.51
CA GLY A 672 -9.10 53.70 18.88
C GLY A 672 -10.17 53.54 17.78
N ASN A 673 -9.90 52.86 16.70
CA ASN A 673 -10.82 52.64 15.57
C ASN A 673 -11.75 51.44 15.87
N VAL A 674 -12.56 51.54 16.93
CA VAL A 674 -13.38 50.43 17.45
C VAL A 674 -14.30 49.81 16.40
N GLN A 675 -14.95 50.62 15.55
CA GLN A 675 -15.84 50.10 14.51
C GLN A 675 -15.10 49.18 13.51
N ARG A 676 -13.93 49.63 13.09
CA ARG A 676 -13.10 48.82 12.16
C ARG A 676 -12.57 47.55 12.81
N ALA A 677 -12.23 47.61 14.10
CA ALA A 677 -11.85 46.43 14.86
C ALA A 677 -12.98 45.40 14.93
N VAL A 678 -14.22 45.82 15.19
CA VAL A 678 -15.41 44.97 15.20
C VAL A 678 -15.61 44.27 13.85
N GLU A 679 -15.48 45.01 12.76
CA GLU A 679 -15.58 44.42 11.42
C GLU A 679 -14.52 43.32 11.20
N LEU A 680 -13.27 43.57 11.57
CA LEU A 680 -12.16 42.65 11.42
C LEU A 680 -12.32 41.41 12.30
N PHE A 681 -12.79 41.52 13.53
CA PHE A 681 -13.09 40.39 14.40
C PHE A 681 -14.25 39.53 13.85
N ARG A 682 -15.27 40.17 13.28
CA ARG A 682 -16.35 39.42 12.57
C ARG A 682 -15.81 38.63 11.35
N GLU A 683 -14.97 39.27 10.55
CA GLU A 683 -14.31 38.60 9.44
C GLU A 683 -13.44 37.42 9.92
N TRP A 684 -12.69 37.61 11.02
CA TRP A 684 -11.92 36.51 11.62
C TRP A 684 -12.83 35.35 12.03
N MET A 685 -13.96 35.58 12.69
CA MET A 685 -14.91 34.54 13.09
C MET A 685 -15.48 33.81 11.86
N VAL A 686 -15.82 34.53 10.82
CA VAL A 686 -16.35 33.95 9.58
C VAL A 686 -15.27 33.09 8.87
N LYS A 687 -14.04 33.58 8.78
CA LYS A 687 -12.95 32.89 8.09
C LYS A 687 -12.38 31.70 8.86
N SER A 688 -12.33 31.80 10.20
CA SER A 688 -11.82 30.74 11.08
C SER A 688 -12.89 29.71 11.47
N GLY A 689 -14.19 30.05 11.34
CA GLY A 689 -15.31 29.25 11.84
C GLY A 689 -15.41 29.22 13.38
N LYS A 690 -14.71 30.13 14.09
CA LYS A 690 -14.64 30.18 15.55
C LYS A 690 -15.78 31.04 16.16
N SER A 691 -16.14 30.73 17.41
CA SER A 691 -17.19 31.40 18.14
C SER A 691 -16.67 32.64 18.91
N THR A 692 -17.60 33.41 19.49
CA THR A 692 -17.28 34.54 20.38
C THR A 692 -16.54 34.12 21.65
N GLU A 693 -16.82 32.89 22.17
CA GLU A 693 -16.08 32.35 23.32
C GLU A 693 -14.61 32.10 22.96
N GLN A 694 -14.38 31.59 21.78
CA GLN A 694 -13.02 31.35 21.29
C GLN A 694 -12.29 32.67 20.98
N LEU A 695 -13.00 33.71 20.55
CA LEU A 695 -12.41 35.05 20.42
C LEU A 695 -11.97 35.61 21.79
N LEU A 696 -12.71 35.32 22.86
CA LEU A 696 -12.29 35.70 24.22
C LEU A 696 -11.02 34.95 24.65
N GLU A 697 -10.88 33.70 24.28
CA GLU A 697 -9.65 32.90 24.52
C GLU A 697 -8.44 33.51 23.81
N GLU A 698 -8.60 33.99 22.57
CA GLU A 698 -7.54 34.71 21.84
C GLU A 698 -7.18 36.05 22.55
N PHE A 699 -8.17 36.82 22.98
CA PHE A 699 -7.92 38.06 23.75
C PHE A 699 -7.15 37.80 25.03
N ARG A 700 -7.44 36.70 25.73
CA ARG A 700 -6.72 36.29 26.94
C ARG A 700 -5.31 35.81 26.65
N SER A 701 -5.13 35.11 25.56
CA SER A 701 -3.80 34.65 25.13
C SER A 701 -2.86 35.80 24.80
N ASP A 702 -3.39 36.89 24.24
CA ASP A 702 -2.63 38.07 23.85
C ASP A 702 -2.84 39.28 24.84
N ALA A 703 -3.27 38.98 26.09
CA ALA A 703 -3.59 40.01 27.09
C ALA A 703 -2.45 41.00 27.34
N ASP A 704 -1.19 40.54 27.44
CA ASP A 704 -0.02 41.39 27.64
C ASP A 704 0.12 42.47 26.56
N THR A 705 -0.17 42.11 25.30
CA THR A 705 -0.15 43.03 24.17
C THR A 705 -1.32 44.05 24.26
N LEU A 706 -2.51 43.60 24.63
CA LEU A 706 -3.69 44.45 24.75
C LEU A 706 -3.58 45.42 25.93
N GLU A 707 -3.09 44.95 27.09
CA GLU A 707 -2.85 45.77 28.27
C GLU A 707 -1.85 46.93 28.04
N MET A 708 -0.85 46.71 27.19
CA MET A 708 0.11 47.75 26.78
C MET A 708 -0.60 48.96 26.13
N TYR A 709 -1.76 48.74 25.53
CA TYR A 709 -2.60 49.77 24.92
C TYR A 709 -3.73 50.25 25.84
N GLY A 710 -3.73 49.80 27.11
CA GLY A 710 -4.75 50.15 28.08
C GLY A 710 -6.09 49.43 27.87
N ILE A 711 -6.11 48.35 27.05
CA ILE A 711 -7.28 47.53 26.82
C ILE A 711 -7.38 46.51 27.95
N SER A 712 -8.37 46.67 28.81
CA SER A 712 -8.59 45.78 29.95
C SER A 712 -9.45 44.57 29.59
N GLU A 713 -9.51 43.57 30.49
CA GLU A 713 -10.43 42.43 30.33
C GLU A 713 -11.90 42.89 30.23
N THR A 714 -12.28 43.99 30.91
CA THR A 714 -13.61 44.59 30.78
C THR A 714 -13.87 45.08 29.36
N ASP A 715 -12.87 45.71 28.75
CA ASP A 715 -12.97 46.15 27.33
C ASP A 715 -13.12 44.99 26.39
N CYS A 716 -12.49 43.84 26.68
CA CYS A 716 -12.65 42.61 25.91
C CYS A 716 -14.11 42.11 25.95
N PHE A 717 -14.75 42.10 27.13
CA PHE A 717 -16.17 41.73 27.23
C PHE A 717 -17.09 42.70 26.49
N LEU A 718 -16.78 44.00 26.54
CA LEU A 718 -17.53 45.00 25.79
C LEU A 718 -17.35 44.81 24.27
N MET A 719 -16.13 44.52 23.83
CA MET A 719 -15.84 44.21 22.42
C MET A 719 -16.62 42.97 21.93
N LEU A 720 -16.69 41.90 22.72
CA LEU A 720 -17.50 40.73 22.39
C LEU A 720 -18.98 41.06 22.19
N SER A 721 -19.51 41.97 23.01
CA SER A 721 -20.90 42.45 22.90
C SER A 721 -21.15 43.26 21.62
N LEU A 722 -20.10 43.86 21.04
CA LEU A 722 -20.17 44.59 19.76
C LEU A 722 -20.00 43.67 18.56
N VAL A 723 -19.24 42.61 18.72
CA VAL A 723 -18.95 41.64 17.65
C VAL A 723 -20.10 40.63 17.46
N GLY A 724 -20.68 40.14 18.55
CA GLY A 724 -21.87 39.26 18.55
C GLY A 724 -23.12 40.04 18.27
#